data_26128475f40a99a8680003ee0db3da2a
#
_entry.id   26128475f40a99a8680003ee0db3da2a
#
_cell.length_a   1.000
_cell.length_b   1.000
_cell.length_c   1.000
_cell.angle_alpha   90.00
_cell.angle_beta   90.00
_cell.angle_gamma   90.00
#
_symmetry.space_group_name_H-M   'P 1'
#
loop_
_entity.id
_entity.type
_entity.pdbx_description
1 polymer ?
#
loop_
_entity_poly.entity_id
_entity_poly.type
_entity_poly.pdbx_seq_one_letter_code
_entity_poly.pdbx_strand_id
1 'polypeptide(L)'
;MLFYSSFKKWYTNTNKNLGSNCVRINFSKIQKAMGTRLGFVLTLLILYWLKTLLAYTVDFNLDIQLGKLQGNYLAFIAFFNPLPLGLLLLALALYARSTKIFYGLSIAIYSLLFIWLYSNIFYYREFSDFITANTMKVVSKVSVGTAELELLRFWDFIYFMDFPLLAYLLYKKLIQLDRRPFKFRSSVAITALSALLFSANLFLAEIERPDLLSRGFSNYYIVRALSLPAFLGYSAHQSYSANKERAKASETDLQPITDYIQEHSAKPNPDYFGLAKGKNVIYLHLESFQQFLLDYKLNIDGTEHEVTPFLNSLYHSQATLAFSNIFNQVKAGKTSDAETMLETGLFGLDQGSFMVNYGGTNTQQAAPFILSKNCYQSSAVFHGNIGTFWNRNTTYKQWGYQYFFDASYFTKQDSSNSFQYGLNDKIMMKDSIQYLEHLQQPFYAKYITVSNHYPYASNLTGDELGFPLAKTKDETINGYFQTANYLDSSIKAFFDYLKESGLYEKSIIVIYGDHYGISNSRNPELAPLIGKTSENWSNYDNAMLQRVPFMVVMPGYEKGQIINTYGGQIDILPTLEHLLGIESNSFLQVGQDLLSPDHQEIVAFRTANSFVTPKYTSYDGRTYYTESGLEVSNLDEQAQTELEIVRQAANQQLKISDQIQTGDLIRFYQADHLGKVDTESISYLNSLPILQKIEQEKASQSTSLFSQRQGKTSTDLFKAPSYKELHPESVETESKSQ
;
A
#
# COMPACT_ATOMS: atom_id res chain seq x y z
N MET A 1 14.76 -41.62 -22.56
CA MET A 1 14.51 -43.06 -22.36
C MET A 1 14.51 -43.48 -20.90
N LEU A 2 15.36 -43.00 -20.05
CA LEU A 2 15.40 -43.35 -18.60
C LEU A 2 14.15 -42.93 -17.82
N PHE A 3 13.57 -41.78 -18.12
CA PHE A 3 12.33 -41.27 -17.47
C PHE A 3 11.09 -42.16 -17.82
N TYR A 4 10.99 -42.65 -19.05
CA TYR A 4 9.90 -43.48 -19.49
C TYR A 4 9.96 -44.89 -18.83
N SER A 5 11.16 -45.42 -18.63
CA SER A 5 11.34 -46.73 -17.95
C SER A 5 11.07 -46.63 -16.43
N SER A 6 11.45 -45.50 -15.81
CA SER A 6 11.19 -45.24 -14.39
C SER A 6 9.72 -44.97 -14.12
N PHE A 7 9.04 -44.25 -15.01
CA PHE A 7 7.60 -44.01 -14.93
C PHE A 7 6.79 -45.29 -15.14
N LYS A 8 7.22 -46.17 -16.06
CA LYS A 8 6.60 -47.47 -16.28
C LYS A 8 6.80 -48.41 -15.10
N LYS A 9 7.96 -48.35 -14.44
CA LYS A 9 8.27 -49.16 -13.23
C LYS A 9 7.51 -48.63 -12.00
N TRP A 10 7.36 -47.33 -11.85
CA TRP A 10 6.55 -46.70 -10.80
C TRP A 10 5.06 -47.04 -11.00
N TYR A 11 4.55 -46.93 -12.23
CA TYR A 11 3.17 -47.24 -12.60
C TYR A 11 2.81 -48.74 -12.38
N THR A 12 3.74 -49.68 -12.64
CA THR A 12 3.52 -51.11 -12.40
C THR A 12 3.62 -51.47 -10.92
N ASN A 13 4.41 -50.82 -10.11
CA ASN A 13 4.52 -51.09 -8.67
C ASN A 13 3.37 -50.46 -7.85
N THR A 14 2.85 -49.28 -8.23
CA THR A 14 1.69 -48.69 -7.58
C THR A 14 0.38 -49.45 -7.84
N ASN A 15 0.24 -50.08 -8.99
CA ASN A 15 -0.96 -50.88 -9.32
C ASN A 15 -1.03 -52.24 -8.59
N LYS A 16 0.02 -52.71 -7.93
CA LYS A 16 -0.02 -53.95 -7.13
C LYS A 16 -0.58 -53.79 -5.72
N ASN A 17 -0.64 -52.54 -5.23
CA ASN A 17 -1.02 -52.25 -3.83
C ASN A 17 -2.31 -51.42 -3.62
N LEU A 18 -3.05 -51.11 -4.68
CA LEU A 18 -4.33 -50.39 -4.57
C LEU A 18 -5.47 -51.26 -5.04
N GLY A 19 -6.36 -51.56 -4.12
CA GLY A 19 -7.56 -52.38 -4.38
C GLY A 19 -8.47 -51.80 -5.48
N SER A 20 -9.28 -52.63 -6.04
CA SER A 20 -10.06 -52.69 -7.27
C SER A 20 -10.90 -51.49 -7.76
N ASN A 21 -10.59 -50.23 -7.40
CA ASN A 21 -11.32 -49.02 -7.85
C ASN A 21 -10.45 -47.97 -8.54
N CYS A 22 -9.28 -48.32 -9.07
CA CYS A 22 -8.50 -47.40 -9.90
C CYS A 22 -9.16 -47.21 -11.27
N VAL A 23 -9.60 -45.96 -11.57
CA VAL A 23 -10.03 -45.52 -12.90
C VAL A 23 -8.89 -45.78 -13.89
N ARG A 24 -8.97 -46.81 -14.71
CA ARG A 24 -8.01 -47.08 -15.80
C ARG A 24 -8.07 -45.93 -16.81
N ILE A 25 -7.08 -45.04 -16.74
CA ILE A 25 -6.93 -43.94 -17.70
C ILE A 25 -6.70 -44.54 -19.09
N ASN A 26 -7.70 -44.44 -19.97
CA ASN A 26 -7.62 -44.94 -21.33
C ASN A 26 -6.98 -43.88 -22.23
N PHE A 27 -5.65 -43.92 -22.39
CA PHE A 27 -4.86 -43.01 -23.20
C PHE A 27 -5.39 -42.83 -24.62
N SER A 28 -5.94 -43.86 -25.27
CA SER A 28 -6.50 -43.75 -26.63
C SER A 28 -7.77 -42.88 -26.66
N LYS A 29 -8.60 -42.92 -25.61
CA LYS A 29 -9.76 -42.03 -25.48
C LYS A 29 -9.35 -40.59 -25.26
N ILE A 30 -8.31 -40.34 -24.45
CA ILE A 30 -7.77 -38.97 -24.21
C ILE A 30 -7.21 -38.41 -25.51
N GLN A 31 -6.38 -39.15 -26.23
CA GLN A 31 -5.82 -38.69 -27.52
C GLN A 31 -6.92 -38.37 -28.54
N LYS A 32 -7.99 -39.18 -28.60
CA LYS A 32 -9.13 -38.93 -29.48
C LYS A 32 -9.91 -37.68 -29.05
N ALA A 33 -10.08 -37.48 -27.74
CA ALA A 33 -10.71 -36.26 -27.19
C ALA A 33 -9.91 -35.00 -27.50
N MET A 34 -8.58 -35.01 -27.27
CA MET A 34 -7.67 -33.93 -27.61
C MET A 34 -7.65 -33.59 -29.10
N GLY A 35 -7.94 -34.52 -29.99
CA GLY A 35 -8.04 -34.29 -31.42
C GLY A 35 -9.30 -33.54 -31.84
N THR A 36 -10.36 -33.52 -31.04
CA THR A 36 -11.55 -32.71 -31.34
C THR A 36 -11.24 -31.21 -31.17
N ARG A 37 -11.96 -30.34 -31.90
CA ARG A 37 -11.75 -28.88 -31.80
C ARG A 37 -11.90 -28.36 -30.36
N LEU A 38 -12.94 -28.80 -29.67
CA LEU A 38 -13.14 -28.42 -28.25
C LEU A 38 -12.03 -29.00 -27.36
N GLY A 39 -11.70 -30.29 -27.56
CA GLY A 39 -10.64 -30.94 -26.78
C GLY A 39 -9.28 -30.29 -26.98
N PHE A 40 -8.98 -29.80 -28.19
CA PHE A 40 -7.76 -29.05 -28.46
C PHE A 40 -7.73 -27.70 -27.73
N VAL A 41 -8.84 -26.93 -27.75
CA VAL A 41 -9.00 -25.68 -26.99
C VAL A 41 -8.82 -25.94 -25.49
N LEU A 42 -9.45 -26.98 -24.95
CA LEU A 42 -9.33 -27.36 -23.52
C LEU A 42 -7.91 -27.80 -23.16
N THR A 43 -7.20 -28.48 -24.07
CA THR A 43 -5.80 -28.86 -23.86
C THR A 43 -4.92 -27.59 -23.75
N LEU A 44 -5.07 -26.65 -24.67
CA LEU A 44 -4.32 -25.38 -24.59
C LEU A 44 -4.68 -24.58 -23.33
N LEU A 45 -5.95 -24.57 -22.94
CA LEU A 45 -6.40 -23.91 -21.71
C LEU A 45 -5.75 -24.53 -20.47
N ILE A 46 -5.71 -25.85 -20.37
CA ILE A 46 -5.07 -26.55 -19.24
C ILE A 46 -3.57 -26.25 -19.20
N LEU A 47 -2.89 -26.25 -20.35
CA LEU A 47 -1.47 -25.91 -20.42
C LEU A 47 -1.22 -24.46 -20.00
N TYR A 48 -2.04 -23.51 -20.46
CA TYR A 48 -1.97 -22.11 -20.03
C TYR A 48 -2.21 -21.98 -18.52
N TRP A 49 -3.24 -22.63 -18.00
CA TRP A 49 -3.58 -22.62 -16.58
C TRP A 49 -2.44 -23.16 -15.71
N LEU A 50 -1.85 -24.31 -16.06
CA LEU A 50 -0.72 -24.88 -15.33
C LEU A 50 0.51 -23.96 -15.32
N LYS A 51 0.83 -23.34 -16.47
CA LYS A 51 1.91 -22.35 -16.55
C LYS A 51 1.63 -21.12 -15.68
N THR A 52 0.39 -20.64 -15.71
CA THR A 52 -0.01 -19.48 -14.91
C THR A 52 0.07 -19.80 -13.43
N LEU A 53 -0.38 -20.98 -12.99
CA LEU A 53 -0.24 -21.40 -11.59
C LEU A 53 1.23 -21.55 -11.17
N LEU A 54 2.09 -22.07 -12.06
CA LEU A 54 3.53 -22.12 -11.80
C LEU A 54 4.11 -20.71 -11.62
N ALA A 55 3.77 -19.78 -12.52
CA ALA A 55 4.20 -18.40 -12.39
C ALA A 55 3.68 -17.73 -11.12
N TYR A 56 2.43 -17.98 -10.75
CA TYR A 56 1.81 -17.43 -9.54
C TYR A 56 2.53 -17.90 -8.27
N THR A 57 3.01 -19.13 -8.25
CA THR A 57 3.68 -19.71 -7.06
C THR A 57 5.17 -19.42 -7.01
N VAL A 58 5.87 -19.45 -8.16
CA VAL A 58 7.34 -19.41 -8.22
C VAL A 58 7.89 -18.00 -8.49
N ASP A 59 7.23 -17.25 -9.39
CA ASP A 59 7.73 -15.95 -9.83
C ASP A 59 7.00 -14.78 -9.17
N PHE A 60 5.66 -14.83 -9.08
CA PHE A 60 4.85 -13.73 -8.55
C PHE A 60 4.56 -13.85 -7.04
N ASN A 61 4.94 -14.98 -6.45
CA ASN A 61 4.70 -15.26 -5.03
C ASN A 61 3.26 -14.96 -4.56
N LEU A 62 2.28 -15.23 -5.45
CA LEU A 62 0.87 -15.14 -5.10
C LEU A 62 0.52 -16.34 -4.22
N ASP A 63 0.07 -16.10 -2.99
CA ASP A 63 -0.30 -17.18 -2.07
C ASP A 63 -1.49 -17.99 -2.62
N ILE A 64 -1.21 -19.19 -3.18
CA ILE A 64 -2.19 -20.12 -3.75
C ILE A 64 -2.19 -21.45 -2.95
N GLN A 65 -1.84 -21.43 -1.68
CA GLN A 65 -1.72 -22.68 -0.91
C GLN A 65 -3.06 -23.42 -0.81
N LEU A 66 -3.21 -24.47 -1.63
CA LEU A 66 -4.40 -25.32 -1.70
C LEU A 66 -4.74 -26.02 -0.37
N GLY A 67 -3.76 -26.18 0.52
CA GLY A 67 -3.96 -26.80 1.83
C GLY A 67 -4.68 -25.91 2.87
N LYS A 68 -4.87 -24.62 2.59
CA LYS A 68 -5.55 -23.66 3.47
C LYS A 68 -6.83 -23.09 2.86
N LEU A 69 -7.57 -23.88 2.10
CA LEU A 69 -8.82 -23.46 1.44
C LEU A 69 -9.94 -23.06 2.42
N GLN A 70 -9.90 -23.51 3.66
CA GLN A 70 -10.85 -23.03 4.68
C GLN A 70 -10.45 -21.64 5.15
N GLY A 71 -11.25 -20.64 4.77
CA GLY A 71 -11.10 -19.24 5.18
C GLY A 71 -10.21 -18.37 4.27
N ASN A 72 -9.66 -18.89 3.18
CA ASN A 72 -8.89 -18.10 2.21
C ASN A 72 -9.52 -18.16 0.81
N TYR A 73 -10.59 -17.38 0.62
CA TYR A 73 -11.30 -17.28 -0.67
C TYR A 73 -10.40 -16.74 -1.79
N LEU A 74 -9.44 -15.86 -1.48
CA LEU A 74 -8.51 -15.32 -2.48
C LEU A 74 -7.61 -16.39 -3.09
N ALA A 75 -7.12 -17.35 -2.30
CA ALA A 75 -6.35 -18.47 -2.84
C ALA A 75 -7.18 -19.35 -3.77
N PHE A 76 -8.46 -19.58 -3.42
CA PHE A 76 -9.40 -20.29 -4.29
C PHE A 76 -9.66 -19.51 -5.59
N ILE A 77 -9.93 -18.21 -5.50
CA ILE A 77 -10.12 -17.36 -6.67
C ILE A 77 -8.88 -17.38 -7.55
N ALA A 78 -7.68 -17.18 -7.00
CA ALA A 78 -6.42 -17.16 -7.75
C ALA A 78 -6.14 -18.49 -8.47
N PHE A 79 -6.53 -19.62 -7.89
CA PHE A 79 -6.39 -20.92 -8.53
C PHE A 79 -7.25 -21.06 -9.80
N PHE A 80 -8.46 -20.54 -9.80
CA PHE A 80 -9.41 -20.69 -10.90
C PHE A 80 -9.44 -19.52 -11.89
N ASN A 81 -9.01 -18.32 -11.49
CA ASN A 81 -9.15 -17.08 -12.28
C ASN A 81 -8.53 -17.10 -13.69
N PRO A 82 -7.46 -17.88 -14.00
CA PRO A 82 -6.96 -17.91 -15.37
C PRO A 82 -7.88 -18.64 -16.36
N LEU A 83 -8.77 -19.52 -15.84
CA LEU A 83 -9.60 -20.38 -16.68
C LEU A 83 -10.72 -19.62 -17.42
N PRO A 84 -11.57 -18.79 -16.78
CA PRO A 84 -12.70 -18.16 -17.46
C PRO A 84 -12.30 -17.29 -18.65
N LEU A 85 -11.37 -16.40 -18.46
CA LEU A 85 -10.93 -15.49 -19.52
C LEU A 85 -10.01 -16.19 -20.54
N GLY A 86 -9.16 -17.12 -20.09
CA GLY A 86 -8.39 -17.99 -20.95
C GLY A 86 -9.29 -18.81 -21.91
N LEU A 87 -10.38 -19.39 -21.37
CA LEU A 87 -11.38 -20.10 -22.19
C LEU A 87 -12.10 -19.15 -23.13
N LEU A 88 -12.49 -17.97 -22.67
CA LEU A 88 -13.17 -16.96 -23.51
C LEU A 88 -12.34 -16.60 -24.74
N LEU A 89 -11.06 -16.33 -24.54
CA LEU A 89 -10.14 -15.97 -25.63
C LEU A 89 -9.89 -17.14 -26.57
N LEU A 90 -9.59 -18.33 -26.06
CA LEU A 90 -9.35 -19.52 -26.88
C LEU A 90 -10.63 -19.99 -27.61
N ALA A 91 -11.82 -19.80 -27.04
CA ALA A 91 -13.09 -20.16 -27.65
C ALA A 91 -13.38 -19.36 -28.93
N LEU A 92 -12.76 -18.18 -29.10
CA LEU A 92 -12.88 -17.40 -30.34
C LEU A 92 -12.45 -18.23 -31.57
N ALA A 93 -11.49 -19.12 -31.43
CA ALA A 93 -11.06 -20.00 -32.51
C ALA A 93 -12.17 -20.98 -32.95
N LEU A 94 -13.09 -21.37 -32.07
CA LEU A 94 -14.18 -22.31 -32.39
C LEU A 94 -15.16 -21.78 -33.46
N TYR A 95 -15.18 -20.48 -33.69
CA TYR A 95 -15.98 -19.87 -34.75
C TYR A 95 -15.40 -20.06 -36.16
N ALA A 96 -14.11 -20.41 -36.25
CA ALA A 96 -13.47 -20.64 -37.53
C ALA A 96 -13.97 -21.93 -38.19
N ARG A 97 -14.51 -21.82 -39.40
CA ARG A 97 -14.99 -23.00 -40.20
C ARG A 97 -13.82 -23.81 -40.75
N SER A 98 -12.81 -23.12 -41.30
CA SER A 98 -11.61 -23.74 -41.85
C SER A 98 -10.78 -24.43 -40.79
N THR A 99 -10.34 -25.64 -41.03
CA THR A 99 -9.45 -26.40 -40.14
C THR A 99 -8.11 -25.67 -39.94
N LYS A 100 -7.51 -25.16 -41.02
CA LYS A 100 -6.23 -24.43 -40.91
C LYS A 100 -6.36 -23.16 -40.08
N ILE A 101 -7.44 -22.38 -40.29
CA ILE A 101 -7.70 -21.16 -39.55
C ILE A 101 -7.97 -21.49 -38.06
N PHE A 102 -8.74 -22.53 -37.78
CA PHE A 102 -9.03 -22.94 -36.40
C PHE A 102 -7.76 -23.25 -35.60
N TYR A 103 -6.93 -24.18 -36.10
CA TYR A 103 -5.73 -24.59 -35.38
C TYR A 103 -4.68 -23.47 -35.35
N GLY A 104 -4.53 -22.74 -36.47
CA GLY A 104 -3.64 -21.57 -36.53
C GLY A 104 -4.03 -20.48 -35.52
N LEU A 105 -5.32 -20.13 -35.44
CA LEU A 105 -5.85 -19.14 -34.52
C LEU A 105 -5.75 -19.61 -33.05
N SER A 106 -6.04 -20.89 -32.79
CA SER A 106 -5.89 -21.45 -31.44
C SER A 106 -4.46 -21.37 -30.93
N ILE A 107 -3.48 -21.73 -31.79
CA ILE A 107 -2.06 -21.64 -31.44
C ILE A 107 -1.64 -20.18 -31.29
N ALA A 108 -2.09 -19.29 -32.19
CA ALA A 108 -1.76 -17.86 -32.11
C ALA A 108 -2.26 -17.21 -30.81
N ILE A 109 -3.53 -17.46 -30.43
CA ILE A 109 -4.09 -16.96 -29.16
C ILE A 109 -3.33 -17.54 -27.98
N TYR A 110 -3.03 -18.84 -27.97
CA TYR A 110 -2.25 -19.49 -26.93
C TYR A 110 -0.84 -18.88 -26.81
N SER A 111 -0.18 -18.65 -27.94
CA SER A 111 1.15 -18.01 -27.96
C SER A 111 1.11 -16.59 -27.45
N LEU A 112 0.08 -15.80 -27.77
CA LEU A 112 -0.10 -14.44 -27.24
C LEU A 112 -0.32 -14.45 -25.73
N LEU A 113 -1.16 -15.37 -25.21
CA LEU A 113 -1.36 -15.54 -23.78
C LEU A 113 -0.06 -15.93 -23.07
N PHE A 114 0.73 -16.81 -23.69
CA PHE A 114 2.03 -17.22 -23.17
C PHE A 114 3.06 -16.09 -23.19
N ILE A 115 3.17 -15.35 -24.32
CA ILE A 115 4.07 -14.19 -24.41
C ILE A 115 3.71 -13.17 -23.34
N TRP A 116 2.42 -12.89 -23.17
CA TRP A 116 1.96 -11.96 -22.13
C TRP A 116 2.33 -12.45 -20.72
N LEU A 117 2.12 -13.73 -20.42
CA LEU A 117 2.51 -14.32 -19.14
C LEU A 117 4.02 -14.20 -18.91
N TYR A 118 4.82 -14.63 -19.92
CA TYR A 118 6.28 -14.67 -19.77
C TYR A 118 6.90 -13.26 -19.72
N SER A 119 6.36 -12.29 -20.47
CA SER A 119 6.78 -10.88 -20.34
C SER A 119 6.53 -10.34 -18.95
N ASN A 120 5.39 -10.70 -18.32
CA ASN A 120 5.12 -10.30 -16.94
C ASN A 120 6.02 -11.02 -15.94
N ILE A 121 6.41 -12.28 -16.14
CA ILE A 121 7.41 -12.97 -15.31
C ILE A 121 8.73 -12.19 -15.33
N PHE A 122 9.17 -11.82 -16.52
CA PHE A 122 10.42 -11.07 -16.72
C PHE A 122 10.38 -9.70 -16.06
N TYR A 123 9.29 -8.97 -16.28
CA TYR A 123 9.07 -7.64 -15.69
C TYR A 123 8.96 -7.71 -14.16
N TYR A 124 8.26 -8.72 -13.64
CA TYR A 124 8.08 -8.89 -12.20
C TYR A 124 9.40 -9.17 -11.46
N ARG A 125 10.30 -9.93 -12.09
CA ARG A 125 11.63 -10.22 -11.52
C ARG A 125 12.49 -8.97 -11.32
N GLU A 126 12.32 -7.97 -12.17
CA GLU A 126 13.05 -6.70 -12.09
C GLU A 126 12.31 -5.66 -11.23
N PHE A 127 11.00 -5.51 -11.48
CA PHE A 127 10.24 -4.40 -10.91
C PHE A 127 9.31 -4.81 -9.77
N SER A 128 9.20 -6.11 -9.47
CA SER A 128 8.25 -6.68 -8.50
C SER A 128 6.80 -6.20 -8.70
N ASP A 129 6.42 -5.91 -9.95
CA ASP A 129 5.09 -5.45 -10.36
C ASP A 129 4.72 -6.01 -11.74
N PHE A 130 3.49 -5.72 -12.19
CA PHE A 130 2.95 -6.18 -13.47
C PHE A 130 2.96 -5.09 -14.53
N ILE A 131 3.11 -5.50 -15.80
CA ILE A 131 3.11 -4.57 -16.93
C ILE A 131 1.72 -3.95 -17.08
N THR A 132 1.62 -2.64 -16.88
CA THR A 132 0.40 -1.85 -17.14
C THR A 132 0.35 -1.38 -18.59
N ALA A 133 -0.81 -0.89 -19.03
CA ALA A 133 -0.95 -0.30 -20.35
C ALA A 133 -0.04 0.94 -20.56
N ASN A 134 0.28 1.67 -19.49
CA ASN A 134 1.21 2.81 -19.54
C ASN A 134 2.66 2.33 -19.60
N THR A 135 3.06 1.35 -18.80
CA THR A 135 4.44 0.81 -18.84
C THR A 135 4.76 0.12 -20.17
N MET A 136 3.79 -0.49 -20.85
CA MET A 136 4.00 -1.04 -22.21
C MET A 136 4.54 0.00 -23.19
N LYS A 137 4.15 1.27 -23.09
CA LYS A 137 4.63 2.35 -23.94
C LYS A 137 6.09 2.71 -23.67
N VAL A 138 6.54 2.54 -22.44
CA VAL A 138 7.92 2.81 -22.01
C VAL A 138 8.82 1.64 -22.35
N VAL A 139 8.42 0.42 -22.02
CA VAL A 139 9.18 -0.83 -22.31
C VAL A 139 9.46 -0.98 -23.82
N SER A 140 8.57 -0.52 -24.69
CA SER A 140 8.80 -0.54 -26.14
C SER A 140 9.94 0.37 -26.61
N LYS A 141 10.44 1.27 -25.77
CA LYS A 141 11.54 2.22 -26.06
C LYS A 141 12.87 1.83 -25.42
N VAL A 142 12.87 0.86 -24.51
CA VAL A 142 14.07 0.39 -23.83
C VAL A 142 14.79 -0.60 -24.75
N SER A 143 16.05 -0.32 -25.09
CA SER A 143 16.90 -1.27 -25.80
C SER A 143 17.32 -2.40 -24.86
N VAL A 144 17.14 -3.64 -25.33
CA VAL A 144 17.58 -4.84 -24.61
C VAL A 144 19.10 -4.78 -24.37
N GLY A 145 19.53 -4.64 -23.12
CA GLY A 145 20.93 -4.56 -22.73
C GLY A 145 21.43 -5.86 -22.08
N THR A 146 22.72 -5.90 -21.76
CA THR A 146 23.37 -7.09 -21.13
C THR A 146 22.84 -7.42 -19.73
N ALA A 147 22.32 -6.44 -18.98
CA ALA A 147 21.75 -6.63 -17.66
C ALA A 147 20.46 -7.52 -17.66
N GLU A 148 19.75 -7.55 -18.77
CA GLU A 148 18.50 -8.34 -18.91
C GLU A 148 18.76 -9.85 -19.03
N LEU A 149 19.95 -10.27 -19.42
CA LEU A 149 20.33 -11.68 -19.46
C LEU A 149 20.44 -12.31 -18.04
N GLU A 150 20.70 -11.51 -17.02
CA GLU A 150 20.75 -11.95 -15.63
C GLU A 150 19.38 -12.32 -15.05
N LEU A 151 18.30 -11.80 -15.66
CA LEU A 151 16.93 -12.13 -15.27
C LEU A 151 16.46 -13.49 -15.78
N LEU A 152 17.15 -14.07 -16.77
CA LEU A 152 16.87 -15.42 -17.29
C LEU A 152 17.35 -16.46 -16.29
N ARG A 153 16.41 -17.31 -15.84
CA ARG A 153 16.74 -18.43 -14.96
C ARG A 153 16.84 -19.74 -15.76
N PHE A 154 17.80 -20.58 -15.40
CA PHE A 154 17.96 -21.88 -16.05
C PHE A 154 16.64 -22.68 -16.10
N TRP A 155 15.79 -22.56 -15.08
CA TRP A 155 14.53 -23.28 -14.99
C TRP A 155 13.42 -22.74 -15.90
N ASP A 156 13.62 -21.63 -16.58
CA ASP A 156 12.60 -21.03 -17.47
C ASP A 156 12.22 -21.91 -18.65
N PHE A 157 13.10 -22.85 -19.02
CA PHE A 157 12.79 -23.82 -20.07
C PHE A 157 11.49 -24.60 -19.79
N ILE A 158 11.08 -24.74 -18.53
CA ILE A 158 9.84 -25.42 -18.15
C ILE A 158 8.62 -24.72 -18.76
N TYR A 159 8.65 -23.39 -18.82
CA TYR A 159 7.57 -22.60 -19.44
C TYR A 159 7.43 -22.81 -20.95
N PHE A 160 8.47 -23.33 -21.63
CA PHE A 160 8.49 -23.55 -23.06
C PHE A 160 8.29 -25.02 -23.48
N MET A 161 8.39 -25.97 -22.53
CA MET A 161 8.41 -27.41 -22.83
C MET A 161 7.17 -27.94 -23.56
N ASP A 162 6.03 -27.33 -23.40
CA ASP A 162 4.78 -27.75 -24.03
C ASP A 162 4.77 -27.47 -25.54
N PHE A 163 5.47 -26.45 -26.05
CA PHE A 163 5.55 -26.16 -27.47
C PHE A 163 6.22 -27.30 -28.26
N PRO A 164 7.44 -27.75 -27.93
CA PRO A 164 8.03 -28.92 -28.60
C PRO A 164 7.24 -30.21 -28.34
N LEU A 165 6.61 -30.34 -27.18
CA LEU A 165 5.76 -31.50 -26.87
C LEU A 165 4.52 -31.52 -27.80
N LEU A 166 3.81 -30.40 -27.93
CA LEU A 166 2.66 -30.29 -28.83
C LEU A 166 3.08 -30.50 -30.30
N ALA A 167 4.19 -29.90 -30.72
CA ALA A 167 4.73 -30.10 -32.07
C ALA A 167 5.04 -31.61 -32.33
N TYR A 168 5.66 -32.30 -31.36
CA TYR A 168 5.94 -33.74 -31.44
C TYR A 168 4.66 -34.57 -31.53
N LEU A 169 3.65 -34.28 -30.67
CA LEU A 169 2.38 -34.99 -30.66
C LEU A 169 1.61 -34.81 -31.99
N LEU A 170 1.66 -33.64 -32.58
CA LEU A 170 1.07 -33.35 -33.89
C LEU A 170 1.87 -34.02 -35.03
N TYR A 171 3.21 -33.94 -34.98
CA TYR A 171 4.09 -34.58 -35.98
C TYR A 171 3.93 -36.10 -36.01
N LYS A 172 3.90 -36.73 -34.86
CA LYS A 172 3.67 -38.17 -34.71
C LYS A 172 2.21 -38.59 -34.95
N LYS A 173 1.32 -37.63 -35.27
CA LYS A 173 -0.13 -37.86 -35.45
C LYS A 173 -0.79 -38.55 -34.23
N LEU A 174 -0.21 -38.37 -33.05
CA LEU A 174 -0.79 -38.82 -31.80
C LEU A 174 -2.04 -38.00 -31.44
N ILE A 175 -2.08 -36.75 -31.84
CA ILE A 175 -3.28 -35.88 -31.88
C ILE A 175 -3.75 -35.83 -33.34
N GLN A 176 -4.92 -36.40 -33.62
CA GLN A 176 -5.51 -36.35 -34.96
C GLN A 176 -6.40 -35.11 -35.09
N LEU A 177 -6.05 -34.22 -36.03
CA LEU A 177 -6.79 -32.99 -36.26
C LEU A 177 -8.21 -33.23 -36.77
N ASP A 178 -9.23 -32.75 -36.04
CA ASP A 178 -10.64 -32.84 -36.47
C ASP A 178 -10.91 -31.83 -37.59
N ARG A 179 -11.24 -32.31 -38.76
CA ARG A 179 -11.56 -31.50 -39.95
C ARG A 179 -12.98 -30.97 -39.95
N ARG A 180 -13.87 -31.48 -39.08
CA ARG A 180 -15.27 -31.05 -39.03
C ARG A 180 -15.38 -29.66 -38.38
N PRO A 181 -16.17 -28.75 -38.94
CA PRO A 181 -16.41 -27.45 -38.32
C PRO A 181 -17.15 -27.64 -36.98
N PHE A 182 -16.82 -26.82 -36.00
CA PHE A 182 -17.56 -26.82 -34.74
C PHE A 182 -18.91 -26.13 -34.92
N LYS A 183 -19.95 -26.61 -34.23
CA LYS A 183 -21.30 -26.08 -34.39
C LYS A 183 -21.39 -24.65 -33.83
N PHE A 184 -21.87 -23.69 -34.61
CA PHE A 184 -21.98 -22.29 -34.22
C PHE A 184 -22.71 -22.11 -32.87
N ARG A 185 -23.86 -22.80 -32.68
CA ARG A 185 -24.61 -22.73 -31.39
C ARG A 185 -23.75 -23.23 -30.22
N SER A 186 -22.92 -24.23 -30.41
CA SER A 186 -22.01 -24.70 -29.35
C SER A 186 -20.87 -23.72 -29.08
N SER A 187 -20.35 -23.03 -30.14
CA SER A 187 -19.35 -21.98 -29.92
C SER A 187 -19.95 -20.86 -29.08
N VAL A 188 -21.17 -20.41 -29.40
CA VAL A 188 -21.88 -19.38 -28.64
C VAL A 188 -22.13 -19.84 -27.19
N ALA A 189 -22.55 -21.09 -26.99
CA ALA A 189 -22.78 -21.62 -25.64
C ALA A 189 -21.49 -21.65 -24.79
N ILE A 190 -20.34 -22.02 -25.38
CA ILE A 190 -19.05 -22.02 -24.68
C ILE A 190 -18.61 -20.60 -24.36
N THR A 191 -18.76 -19.68 -25.31
CA THR A 191 -18.43 -18.24 -25.09
C THR A 191 -19.32 -17.67 -23.98
N ALA A 192 -20.63 -17.93 -23.99
CA ALA A 192 -21.56 -17.48 -22.96
C ALA A 192 -21.22 -18.08 -21.58
N LEU A 193 -20.90 -19.39 -21.54
CA LEU A 193 -20.45 -20.04 -20.30
C LEU A 193 -19.17 -19.41 -19.76
N SER A 194 -18.20 -19.13 -20.64
CA SER A 194 -16.95 -18.48 -20.23
C SER A 194 -17.17 -17.08 -19.66
N ALA A 195 -18.05 -16.30 -20.31
CA ALA A 195 -18.46 -14.97 -19.83
C ALA A 195 -19.17 -15.05 -18.46
N LEU A 196 -20.09 -16.02 -18.31
CA LEU A 196 -20.77 -16.27 -17.02
C LEU A 196 -19.79 -16.64 -15.91
N LEU A 197 -18.83 -17.51 -16.20
CA LEU A 197 -17.78 -17.90 -15.24
C LEU A 197 -16.87 -16.71 -14.88
N PHE A 198 -16.56 -15.85 -15.84
CA PHE A 198 -15.81 -14.64 -15.58
C PHE A 198 -16.61 -13.64 -14.72
N SER A 199 -17.89 -13.48 -15.00
CA SER A 199 -18.79 -12.65 -14.18
C SER A 199 -18.93 -13.19 -12.74
N ALA A 200 -18.98 -14.52 -12.59
CA ALA A 200 -18.98 -15.14 -11.27
C ALA A 200 -17.66 -14.91 -10.54
N ASN A 201 -16.52 -14.97 -11.25
CA ASN A 201 -15.21 -14.66 -10.67
C ASN A 201 -15.13 -13.19 -10.21
N LEU A 202 -15.64 -12.24 -11.01
CA LEU A 202 -15.74 -10.82 -10.62
C LEU A 202 -16.60 -10.65 -9.36
N PHE A 203 -17.73 -11.32 -9.30
CA PHE A 203 -18.62 -11.25 -8.15
C PHE A 203 -17.97 -11.81 -6.87
N LEU A 204 -17.26 -12.94 -6.96
CA LEU A 204 -16.54 -13.51 -5.84
C LEU A 204 -15.37 -12.63 -5.39
N ALA A 205 -14.68 -12.00 -6.33
CA ALA A 205 -13.60 -11.06 -6.04
C ALA A 205 -14.10 -9.80 -5.31
N GLU A 206 -15.29 -9.31 -5.69
CA GLU A 206 -15.93 -8.16 -5.04
C GLU A 206 -16.46 -8.51 -3.64
N ILE A 207 -17.00 -9.73 -3.43
CA ILE A 207 -17.38 -10.20 -2.08
C ILE A 207 -16.16 -10.30 -1.16
N GLU A 208 -15.06 -10.85 -1.66
CA GLU A 208 -13.83 -11.01 -0.88
C GLU A 208 -13.20 -9.65 -0.54
N ARG A 209 -13.25 -8.71 -1.48
CA ARG A 209 -12.71 -7.37 -1.30
C ARG A 209 -13.61 -6.32 -1.95
N PRO A 210 -14.51 -5.73 -1.17
CA PRO A 210 -15.41 -4.68 -1.66
C PRO A 210 -14.64 -3.50 -2.29
N ASP A 211 -15.17 -2.97 -3.37
CA ASP A 211 -14.59 -1.89 -4.16
C ASP A 211 -13.22 -2.22 -4.80
N LEU A 212 -12.92 -3.50 -5.04
CA LEU A 212 -11.64 -3.94 -5.58
C LEU A 212 -11.23 -3.15 -6.83
N LEU A 213 -12.13 -2.97 -7.78
CA LEU A 213 -11.85 -2.29 -9.04
C LEU A 213 -11.80 -0.77 -8.92
N SER A 214 -12.60 -0.18 -8.02
CA SER A 214 -12.64 1.26 -7.81
C SER A 214 -11.48 1.77 -6.96
N ARG A 215 -11.08 1.03 -5.94
CA ARG A 215 -9.94 1.37 -5.07
C ARG A 215 -8.60 1.04 -5.69
N GLY A 216 -8.54 -0.04 -6.49
CA GLY A 216 -7.33 -0.47 -7.17
C GLY A 216 -6.26 -1.10 -6.27
N PHE A 217 -6.30 -1.02 -4.97
CA PHE A 217 -5.36 -1.44 -3.91
C PHE A 217 -3.91 -1.68 -4.36
N SER A 218 -3.68 -2.65 -5.25
CA SER A 218 -2.42 -2.88 -5.96
C SER A 218 -2.65 -3.75 -7.19
N ASN A 219 -1.74 -3.67 -8.16
CA ASN A 219 -1.75 -4.53 -9.34
C ASN A 219 -1.71 -6.03 -8.96
N TYR A 220 -0.97 -6.35 -7.89
CA TYR A 220 -0.90 -7.70 -7.31
C TYR A 220 -2.29 -8.26 -6.94
N TYR A 221 -3.13 -7.46 -6.25
CA TYR A 221 -4.48 -7.90 -5.88
C TYR A 221 -5.40 -8.06 -7.09
N ILE A 222 -5.30 -7.17 -8.07
CA ILE A 222 -6.11 -7.27 -9.29
C ILE A 222 -5.73 -8.54 -10.07
N VAL A 223 -4.44 -8.83 -10.24
CA VAL A 223 -3.98 -10.06 -10.92
C VAL A 223 -4.40 -11.30 -10.12
N ARG A 224 -4.23 -11.30 -8.79
CA ARG A 224 -4.63 -12.39 -7.91
C ARG A 224 -6.12 -12.68 -7.96
N ALA A 225 -6.96 -11.64 -8.09
CA ALA A 225 -8.41 -11.77 -8.15
C ALA A 225 -8.95 -12.08 -9.55
N LEU A 226 -8.39 -11.48 -10.60
CA LEU A 226 -8.99 -11.46 -11.94
C LEU A 226 -8.15 -12.09 -13.04
N SER A 227 -6.90 -12.41 -12.83
CA SER A 227 -5.89 -12.90 -13.78
C SER A 227 -5.18 -11.83 -14.61
N LEU A 228 -4.02 -12.18 -15.17
CA LEU A 228 -3.20 -11.28 -16.00
C LEU A 228 -3.90 -10.71 -17.25
N PRO A 229 -4.69 -11.50 -18.03
CA PRO A 229 -5.40 -10.91 -19.16
C PRO A 229 -6.50 -9.92 -18.76
N ALA A 230 -7.18 -10.15 -17.63
CA ALA A 230 -8.16 -9.22 -17.10
C ALA A 230 -7.50 -7.93 -16.57
N PHE A 231 -6.35 -8.08 -15.91
CA PHE A 231 -5.54 -6.96 -15.44
C PHE A 231 -5.11 -6.04 -16.59
N LEU A 232 -4.73 -6.58 -17.75
CA LEU A 232 -4.42 -5.76 -18.92
C LEU A 232 -5.62 -4.89 -19.33
N GLY A 233 -6.82 -5.46 -19.39
CA GLY A 233 -8.04 -4.72 -19.69
C GLY A 233 -8.35 -3.64 -18.65
N TYR A 234 -8.21 -3.96 -17.36
CA TYR A 234 -8.36 -3.03 -16.25
C TYR A 234 -7.36 -1.87 -16.33
N SER A 235 -6.09 -2.16 -16.46
CA SER A 235 -5.04 -1.13 -16.54
C SER A 235 -5.15 -0.27 -17.80
N ALA A 236 -5.63 -0.84 -18.92
CA ALA A 236 -5.90 -0.08 -20.13
C ALA A 236 -7.06 0.92 -19.95
N HIS A 237 -8.13 0.52 -19.26
CA HIS A 237 -9.24 1.42 -18.93
C HIS A 237 -8.79 2.54 -18.00
N GLN A 238 -8.06 2.23 -16.94
CA GLN A 238 -7.49 3.20 -16.00
C GLN A 238 -6.59 4.20 -16.71
N SER A 239 -5.63 3.69 -17.49
CA SER A 239 -4.71 4.52 -18.27
C SER A 239 -5.41 5.41 -19.28
N TYR A 240 -6.47 4.91 -19.95
CA TYR A 240 -7.27 5.70 -20.86
C TYR A 240 -7.97 6.86 -20.15
N SER A 241 -8.61 6.60 -19.03
CA SER A 241 -9.32 7.62 -18.24
C SER A 241 -8.37 8.69 -17.72
N ALA A 242 -7.24 8.29 -17.13
CA ALA A 242 -6.23 9.22 -16.63
C ALA A 242 -5.62 10.07 -17.76
N ASN A 243 -5.25 9.46 -18.88
CA ASN A 243 -4.68 10.20 -20.01
C ASN A 243 -5.70 11.15 -20.67
N LYS A 244 -6.98 10.83 -20.64
CA LYS A 244 -8.04 11.69 -21.20
C LYS A 244 -8.17 12.99 -20.41
N GLU A 245 -8.19 12.92 -19.07
CA GLU A 245 -8.25 14.11 -18.22
C GLU A 245 -6.96 14.94 -18.33
N ARG A 246 -5.80 14.28 -18.27
CA ARG A 246 -4.50 14.93 -18.48
C ARG A 246 -4.39 15.63 -19.83
N ALA A 247 -4.96 15.05 -20.92
CA ALA A 247 -4.90 15.62 -22.26
C ALA A 247 -5.79 16.86 -22.44
N LYS A 248 -6.82 17.04 -21.61
CA LYS A 248 -7.66 18.25 -21.63
C LYS A 248 -6.99 19.43 -20.95
N ALA A 249 -6.12 19.17 -19.99
CA ALA A 249 -5.46 20.19 -19.20
C ALA A 249 -4.38 20.92 -20.00
N SER A 250 -4.32 22.22 -19.82
CA SER A 250 -3.43 23.17 -20.51
C SER A 250 -2.73 24.09 -19.51
N GLU A 251 -1.71 24.79 -19.95
CA GLU A 251 -0.99 25.78 -19.14
C GLU A 251 -1.91 26.90 -18.61
N THR A 252 -3.00 27.20 -19.35
CA THR A 252 -3.97 28.23 -18.93
C THR A 252 -4.77 27.81 -17.68
N ASP A 253 -4.85 26.52 -17.38
CA ASP A 253 -5.51 26.02 -16.17
C ASP A 253 -4.66 26.22 -14.93
N LEU A 254 -3.36 26.54 -15.08
CA LEU A 254 -2.43 26.73 -13.98
C LEU A 254 -2.65 28.06 -13.26
N GLN A 255 -2.93 29.16 -13.99
CA GLN A 255 -3.03 30.49 -13.39
C GLN A 255 -4.05 30.59 -12.24
N PRO A 256 -5.30 30.10 -12.39
CA PRO A 256 -6.26 30.13 -11.28
C PRO A 256 -5.80 29.29 -10.06
N ILE A 257 -5.01 28.25 -10.30
CA ILE A 257 -4.45 27.41 -9.22
C ILE A 257 -3.36 28.15 -8.46
N THR A 258 -2.44 28.77 -9.19
CA THR A 258 -1.34 29.56 -8.56
C THR A 258 -1.88 30.79 -7.82
N ASP A 259 -2.88 31.46 -8.38
CA ASP A 259 -3.55 32.60 -7.71
C ASP A 259 -4.18 32.15 -6.40
N TYR A 260 -4.92 31.01 -6.43
CA TYR A 260 -5.52 30.43 -5.22
C TYR A 260 -4.47 30.09 -4.16
N ILE A 261 -3.39 29.42 -4.54
CA ILE A 261 -2.33 29.01 -3.60
C ILE A 261 -1.64 30.25 -3.01
N GLN A 262 -1.35 31.27 -3.81
CA GLN A 262 -0.74 32.52 -3.32
C GLN A 262 -1.66 33.27 -2.36
N GLU A 263 -2.96 33.31 -2.63
CA GLU A 263 -3.95 33.99 -1.78
C GLU A 263 -4.14 33.27 -0.44
N HIS A 264 -4.00 31.92 -0.43
CA HIS A 264 -4.25 31.08 0.74
C HIS A 264 -2.96 30.56 1.40
N SER A 265 -1.78 30.93 0.92
CA SER A 265 -0.52 30.53 1.56
C SER A 265 -0.37 31.18 2.94
N ALA A 266 -0.06 30.36 3.94
CA ALA A 266 0.23 30.82 5.29
C ALA A 266 1.73 31.18 5.40
N LYS A 267 2.03 32.40 5.89
CA LYS A 267 3.42 32.84 6.09
C LYS A 267 4.09 32.04 7.21
N PRO A 268 5.38 31.69 7.08
CA PRO A 268 6.10 31.04 8.16
C PRO A 268 6.05 31.87 9.46
N ASN A 269 5.83 31.19 10.59
CA ASN A 269 5.97 31.80 11.88
C ASN A 269 7.47 31.97 12.20
N PRO A 270 7.98 33.23 12.41
CA PRO A 270 9.40 33.45 12.65
C PRO A 270 9.97 32.71 13.87
N ASP A 271 9.13 32.42 14.88
CA ASP A 271 9.56 31.72 16.10
C ASP A 271 9.87 30.24 15.85
N TYR A 272 9.35 29.65 14.78
CA TYR A 272 9.50 28.22 14.43
C TYR A 272 10.28 28.00 13.14
N PHE A 273 10.36 28.99 12.25
CA PHE A 273 11.00 28.83 10.95
C PHE A 273 12.48 28.46 11.07
N GLY A 274 12.83 27.30 10.52
CA GLY A 274 14.20 26.81 10.49
C GLY A 274 14.72 26.20 11.81
N LEU A 275 13.89 26.01 12.84
CA LEU A 275 14.31 25.41 14.12
C LEU A 275 14.95 24.04 13.95
N ALA A 276 14.55 23.29 12.92
CA ALA A 276 15.04 21.94 12.66
C ALA A 276 15.97 21.87 11.42
N LYS A 277 16.45 23.03 10.92
CA LYS A 277 17.30 23.09 9.74
C LYS A 277 18.55 22.22 9.89
N GLY A 278 18.80 21.34 8.91
CA GLY A 278 19.99 20.47 8.86
C GLY A 278 19.91 19.23 9.75
N LYS A 279 18.80 19.00 10.45
CA LYS A 279 18.54 17.76 11.19
C LYS A 279 18.09 16.64 10.23
N ASN A 280 18.37 15.38 10.59
CA ASN A 280 17.69 14.27 9.95
C ASN A 280 16.19 14.34 10.23
N VAL A 281 15.38 13.87 9.29
CA VAL A 281 13.95 13.71 9.49
C VAL A 281 13.63 12.22 9.55
N ILE A 282 13.02 11.79 10.65
CA ILE A 282 12.49 10.43 10.82
C ILE A 282 10.98 10.54 10.92
N TYR A 283 10.28 9.97 9.94
CA TYR A 283 8.83 9.91 9.91
C TYR A 283 8.33 8.57 10.44
N LEU A 284 7.45 8.60 11.43
CA LEU A 284 6.74 7.42 11.92
C LEU A 284 5.27 7.51 11.53
N HIS A 285 4.90 6.76 10.51
CA HIS A 285 3.56 6.63 9.97
C HIS A 285 2.85 5.49 10.70
N LEU A 286 1.95 5.85 11.63
CA LEU A 286 1.27 4.91 12.51
C LEU A 286 -0.01 4.40 11.85
N GLU A 287 -0.02 3.14 11.48
CA GLU A 287 -1.15 2.45 10.86
C GLU A 287 -2.40 2.49 11.76
N SER A 288 -3.53 2.96 11.23
CA SER A 288 -4.86 2.91 11.87
C SER A 288 -4.90 3.54 13.27
N PHE A 289 -4.10 4.59 13.52
CA PHE A 289 -3.91 5.12 14.88
C PHE A 289 -4.70 6.39 15.10
N GLN A 290 -5.67 6.35 16.04
CA GLN A 290 -6.56 7.47 16.36
C GLN A 290 -6.09 8.24 17.60
N GLN A 291 -6.35 9.55 17.62
CA GLN A 291 -5.94 10.46 18.70
C GLN A 291 -6.47 10.04 20.10
N PHE A 292 -7.69 9.45 20.19
CA PHE A 292 -8.29 9.06 21.47
C PHE A 292 -7.51 7.98 22.22
N LEU A 293 -6.57 7.28 21.56
CA LEU A 293 -5.69 6.29 22.20
C LEU A 293 -4.64 6.95 23.12
N LEU A 294 -4.31 8.24 22.86
CA LEU A 294 -3.41 8.98 23.73
C LEU A 294 -4.11 9.29 25.06
N ASP A 295 -3.38 9.13 26.15
CA ASP A 295 -3.87 9.29 27.54
C ASP A 295 -5.05 8.36 27.91
N TYR A 296 -5.37 7.39 27.03
CA TYR A 296 -6.48 6.49 27.24
C TYR A 296 -6.07 5.30 28.12
N LYS A 297 -6.91 5.01 29.12
CA LYS A 297 -6.78 3.85 29.99
C LYS A 297 -7.96 2.91 29.79
N LEU A 298 -7.67 1.71 29.30
CA LEU A 298 -8.65 0.65 29.16
C LEU A 298 -8.95 0.03 30.54
N ASN A 299 -10.19 0.09 30.96
CA ASN A 299 -10.60 -0.57 32.23
C ASN A 299 -11.06 -1.99 31.94
N ILE A 300 -10.38 -2.97 32.53
CA ILE A 300 -10.74 -4.39 32.47
C ILE A 300 -10.91 -4.90 33.90
N ASP A 301 -12.14 -5.30 34.24
CA ASP A 301 -12.51 -5.86 35.54
C ASP A 301 -12.07 -4.98 36.74
N GLY A 302 -12.12 -3.65 36.56
CA GLY A 302 -11.75 -2.67 37.58
C GLY A 302 -10.26 -2.31 37.62
N THR A 303 -9.44 -2.88 36.73
CA THR A 303 -8.03 -2.53 36.57
C THR A 303 -7.86 -1.64 35.33
N GLU A 304 -7.20 -0.50 35.52
CA GLU A 304 -6.85 0.41 34.41
C GLU A 304 -5.53 0.00 33.75
N HIS A 305 -5.54 -0.08 32.42
CA HIS A 305 -4.37 -0.38 31.61
C HIS A 305 -4.13 0.79 30.63
N GLU A 306 -3.01 1.48 30.77
CA GLU A 306 -2.62 2.58 29.87
C GLU A 306 -2.24 2.02 28.49
N VAL A 307 -2.94 2.49 27.45
CA VAL A 307 -2.81 1.89 26.11
C VAL A 307 -1.49 2.27 25.44
N THR A 308 -1.07 3.53 25.57
CA THR A 308 0.08 4.09 24.85
C THR A 308 1.02 4.87 25.76
N PRO A 309 1.61 4.21 26.78
CA PRO A 309 2.39 4.91 27.80
C PRO A 309 3.59 5.67 27.24
N PHE A 310 4.25 5.13 26.21
CA PHE A 310 5.40 5.80 25.61
C PHE A 310 4.99 7.02 24.76
N LEU A 311 4.00 6.87 23.89
CA LEU A 311 3.49 7.99 23.09
C LEU A 311 2.90 9.08 23.98
N ASN A 312 2.23 8.74 25.09
CA ASN A 312 1.76 9.70 26.09
C ASN A 312 2.93 10.51 26.66
N SER A 313 4.03 9.85 27.00
CA SER A 313 5.23 10.52 27.50
C SER A 313 5.83 11.51 26.50
N LEU A 314 5.76 11.19 25.19
CA LEU A 314 6.18 12.09 24.13
C LEU A 314 5.20 13.24 23.94
N TYR A 315 3.89 12.97 23.99
CA TYR A 315 2.84 13.96 23.80
C TYR A 315 2.91 15.10 24.82
N HIS A 316 3.33 14.78 26.04
CA HIS A 316 3.51 15.75 27.14
C HIS A 316 4.96 16.24 27.32
N SER A 317 5.87 15.84 26.42
CA SER A 317 7.30 16.18 26.56
C SER A 317 7.59 17.65 26.24
N GLN A 318 8.51 18.26 26.98
CA GLN A 318 9.05 19.59 26.69
C GLN A 318 9.88 19.62 25.39
N ALA A 319 10.23 18.47 24.83
CA ALA A 319 10.92 18.36 23.53
C ALA A 319 9.94 18.19 22.36
N THR A 320 8.63 18.29 22.59
CA THR A 320 7.63 17.94 21.55
C THR A 320 6.66 19.10 21.30
N LEU A 321 6.48 19.44 20.02
CA LEU A 321 5.29 20.15 19.55
C LEU A 321 4.22 19.09 19.24
N ALA A 322 3.19 19.00 20.07
CA ALA A 322 2.08 18.06 19.91
C ALA A 322 0.82 18.83 19.52
N PHE A 323 -0.02 18.22 18.68
CA PHE A 323 -1.23 18.86 18.18
C PHE A 323 -2.46 18.05 18.61
N SER A 324 -3.47 18.74 19.16
CA SER A 324 -4.66 18.07 19.73
C SER A 324 -5.82 17.92 18.73
N ASN A 325 -5.83 18.65 17.62
CA ASN A 325 -6.97 18.72 16.70
C ASN A 325 -6.55 18.52 15.24
N ILE A 326 -5.77 17.47 14.97
CA ILE A 326 -5.42 17.06 13.60
C ILE A 326 -6.31 15.91 13.15
N PHE A 327 -6.91 16.06 11.98
CA PHE A 327 -7.88 15.11 11.46
C PHE A 327 -7.32 14.37 10.25
N ASN A 328 -7.60 13.07 10.17
CA ASN A 328 -7.39 12.35 8.91
C ASN A 328 -8.41 12.81 7.87
N GLN A 329 -7.96 12.92 6.62
CA GLN A 329 -8.77 13.40 5.50
C GLN A 329 -8.80 12.38 4.37
N VAL A 330 -8.51 11.12 4.71
CA VAL A 330 -8.48 10.01 3.77
C VAL A 330 -9.88 9.61 3.30
N LYS A 331 -9.95 8.95 2.14
CA LYS A 331 -11.16 8.30 1.64
C LYS A 331 -10.89 6.86 1.22
N ALA A 332 -10.98 6.56 -0.07
CA ALA A 332 -10.84 5.22 -0.61
C ALA A 332 -9.40 4.69 -0.56
N GLY A 333 -8.41 5.56 -0.69
CA GLY A 333 -7.00 5.21 -0.69
C GLY A 333 -6.41 4.92 0.70
N LYS A 334 -7.11 5.27 1.80
CA LYS A 334 -6.67 5.00 3.17
C LYS A 334 -5.22 5.44 3.40
N THR A 335 -4.33 4.51 3.80
CA THR A 335 -2.90 4.76 4.00
C THR A 335 -2.25 5.49 2.81
N SER A 336 -2.60 5.13 1.56
CA SER A 336 -2.04 5.81 0.38
C SER A 336 -2.53 7.26 0.21
N ASP A 337 -3.73 7.59 0.70
CA ASP A 337 -4.21 8.98 0.72
C ASP A 337 -3.45 9.80 1.76
N ALA A 338 -3.24 9.24 2.96
CA ALA A 338 -2.41 9.86 3.99
C ALA A 338 -0.98 10.11 3.48
N GLU A 339 -0.37 9.10 2.85
CA GLU A 339 0.96 9.24 2.24
C GLU A 339 0.98 10.36 1.17
N THR A 340 -0.05 10.42 0.31
CA THR A 340 -0.16 11.46 -0.72
C THR A 340 -0.19 12.86 -0.09
N MET A 341 -1.02 13.05 0.94
CA MET A 341 -1.11 14.35 1.64
C MET A 341 0.21 14.77 2.28
N LEU A 342 0.85 13.85 2.99
CA LEU A 342 2.09 14.13 3.71
C LEU A 342 3.32 14.33 2.82
N GLU A 343 3.33 13.74 1.64
CA GLU A 343 4.45 13.87 0.72
C GLU A 343 4.29 15.02 -0.27
N THR A 344 3.05 15.36 -0.63
CA THR A 344 2.81 16.33 -1.72
C THR A 344 2.02 17.56 -1.33
N GLY A 345 1.44 17.62 -0.13
CA GLY A 345 0.52 18.68 0.27
C GLY A 345 -0.77 18.74 -0.57
N LEU A 346 -1.16 17.60 -1.18
CA LEU A 346 -2.38 17.44 -1.98
C LEU A 346 -3.26 16.32 -1.42
N PHE A 347 -4.58 16.51 -1.42
CA PHE A 347 -5.52 15.52 -0.90
C PHE A 347 -5.48 14.20 -1.67
N GLY A 348 -5.80 13.09 -1.02
CA GLY A 348 -6.18 11.85 -1.70
C GLY A 348 -7.37 12.09 -2.65
N LEU A 349 -7.55 11.24 -3.67
CA LEU A 349 -8.62 11.41 -4.66
C LEU A 349 -10.00 11.16 -4.06
N ASP A 350 -11.04 11.70 -4.71
CA ASP A 350 -12.42 11.38 -4.38
C ASP A 350 -12.74 9.89 -4.60
N GLN A 351 -12.15 9.28 -5.62
CA GLN A 351 -12.29 7.85 -5.94
C GLN A 351 -10.95 7.20 -6.25
N GLY A 352 -10.71 6.05 -5.62
CA GLY A 352 -9.47 5.29 -5.76
C GLY A 352 -8.30 5.92 -5.03
N SER A 353 -7.09 5.50 -5.36
CA SER A 353 -5.83 6.00 -4.82
C SER A 353 -5.07 6.81 -5.87
N PHE A 354 -4.55 7.97 -5.50
CA PHE A 354 -3.64 8.74 -6.35
C PHE A 354 -2.41 7.91 -6.75
N MET A 355 -1.81 7.22 -5.80
CA MET A 355 -0.60 6.43 -6.04
C MET A 355 -0.82 5.34 -7.09
N VAL A 356 -2.00 4.70 -7.08
CA VAL A 356 -2.36 3.66 -8.06
C VAL A 356 -2.72 4.26 -9.42
N ASN A 357 -3.51 5.34 -9.44
CA ASN A 357 -4.08 5.90 -10.66
C ASN A 357 -3.11 6.82 -11.43
N TYR A 358 -2.32 7.60 -10.72
CA TYR A 358 -1.49 8.69 -11.26
C TYR A 358 -0.04 8.67 -10.79
N GLY A 359 0.27 7.97 -9.68
CA GLY A 359 1.57 8.02 -9.03
C GLY A 359 2.76 7.66 -9.91
N GLY A 360 2.57 6.78 -10.92
CA GLY A 360 3.63 6.40 -11.86
C GLY A 360 3.72 7.26 -13.13
N THR A 361 2.83 8.25 -13.31
CA THR A 361 2.72 8.99 -14.58
C THR A 361 2.75 10.51 -14.45
N ASN A 362 2.30 11.03 -13.31
CA ASN A 362 2.21 12.46 -13.09
C ASN A 362 3.51 13.05 -12.54
N THR A 363 3.77 14.29 -12.91
CA THR A 363 4.85 15.09 -12.31
C THR A 363 4.49 15.42 -10.87
N GLN A 364 5.46 15.30 -9.95
CA GLN A 364 5.23 15.51 -8.53
C GLN A 364 6.24 16.49 -7.92
N GLN A 365 5.78 17.26 -6.95
CA GLN A 365 6.60 18.02 -6.03
C GLN A 365 6.43 17.40 -4.64
N ALA A 366 7.23 16.38 -4.34
CA ALA A 366 7.12 15.62 -3.11
C ALA A 366 8.28 15.88 -2.16
N ALA A 367 8.04 15.71 -0.86
CA ALA A 367 8.99 15.98 0.22
C ALA A 367 10.41 15.44 -0.03
N PRO A 368 10.64 14.16 -0.41
CA PRO A 368 12.00 13.66 -0.60
C PRO A 368 12.73 14.38 -1.74
N PHE A 369 12.02 14.78 -2.80
CA PHE A 369 12.62 15.55 -3.88
C PHE A 369 12.90 17.01 -3.49
N ILE A 370 11.97 17.66 -2.80
CA ILE A 370 12.14 19.01 -2.25
C ILE A 370 13.36 19.02 -1.32
N LEU A 371 13.45 18.07 -0.41
CA LEU A 371 14.55 17.98 0.56
C LEU A 371 15.89 17.68 -0.12
N SER A 372 15.91 16.88 -1.18
CA SER A 372 17.15 16.63 -1.95
C SER A 372 17.75 17.88 -2.56
N LYS A 373 16.93 18.90 -2.86
CA LYS A 373 17.36 20.23 -3.31
C LYS A 373 17.79 21.13 -2.16
N ASN A 374 17.48 20.75 -0.92
CA ASN A 374 17.79 21.47 0.31
C ASN A 374 18.83 20.77 1.18
N CYS A 375 19.89 20.23 0.54
CA CYS A 375 21.06 19.62 1.16
C CYS A 375 20.83 18.24 1.84
N TYR A 376 19.67 17.64 1.72
CA TYR A 376 19.47 16.25 2.19
C TYR A 376 20.22 15.28 1.30
N GLN A 377 20.98 14.36 1.92
CA GLN A 377 21.91 13.47 1.22
C GLN A 377 21.27 12.12 0.85
N SER A 378 20.31 11.67 1.64
CA SER A 378 19.62 10.41 1.43
C SER A 378 18.13 10.53 1.75
N SER A 379 17.32 9.76 1.01
CA SER A 379 15.90 9.55 1.34
C SER A 379 15.54 8.08 1.23
N ALA A 380 14.85 7.54 2.24
CA ALA A 380 14.53 6.13 2.36
C ALA A 380 13.15 5.88 2.93
N VAL A 381 12.48 4.80 2.50
CA VAL A 381 11.27 4.27 3.13
C VAL A 381 11.54 2.85 3.64
N PHE A 382 11.00 2.54 4.81
CA PHE A 382 11.04 1.22 5.46
C PHE A 382 9.62 0.73 5.69
N HIS A 383 9.27 -0.45 5.15
CA HIS A 383 7.91 -0.98 5.22
C HIS A 383 7.87 -2.50 5.21
N GLY A 384 7.24 -3.10 6.19
CA GLY A 384 7.16 -4.55 6.36
C GLY A 384 6.29 -5.29 5.33
N ASN A 385 5.69 -4.60 4.35
CA ASN A 385 4.88 -5.19 3.28
C ASN A 385 5.60 -5.14 1.93
N ILE A 386 5.03 -5.81 0.93
CA ILE A 386 5.57 -5.81 -0.44
C ILE A 386 5.46 -4.42 -1.09
N GLY A 387 6.51 -4.03 -1.81
CA GLY A 387 6.62 -2.69 -2.40
C GLY A 387 5.60 -2.35 -3.48
N THR A 388 4.94 -3.35 -4.07
CA THR A 388 3.88 -3.14 -5.07
C THR A 388 2.53 -2.74 -4.47
N PHE A 389 2.35 -2.95 -3.17
CA PHE A 389 1.11 -2.55 -2.49
C PHE A 389 0.94 -1.03 -2.56
N TRP A 390 -0.23 -0.56 -2.99
CA TRP A 390 -0.49 0.85 -3.32
C TRP A 390 0.42 1.43 -4.42
N ASN A 391 1.05 0.59 -5.26
CA ASN A 391 1.97 1.05 -6.33
C ASN A 391 3.17 1.87 -5.78
N ARG A 392 3.60 1.58 -4.55
CA ARG A 392 4.65 2.34 -3.85
C ARG A 392 5.98 2.34 -4.59
N ASN A 393 6.41 1.17 -5.07
CA ASN A 393 7.67 1.01 -5.80
C ASN A 393 7.79 1.93 -7.03
N THR A 394 6.67 2.26 -7.69
CA THR A 394 6.64 3.17 -8.85
C THR A 394 6.45 4.62 -8.40
N THR A 395 5.50 4.85 -7.48
CA THR A 395 5.17 6.19 -6.99
C THR A 395 6.34 6.83 -6.24
N TYR A 396 7.04 6.08 -5.40
CA TYR A 396 8.17 6.59 -4.64
C TYR A 396 9.34 7.03 -5.52
N LYS A 397 9.56 6.40 -6.67
CA LYS A 397 10.51 6.89 -7.66
C LYS A 397 10.10 8.26 -8.20
N GLN A 398 8.82 8.45 -8.52
CA GLN A 398 8.30 9.76 -8.96
C GLN A 398 8.39 10.83 -7.86
N TRP A 399 8.28 10.45 -6.58
CA TRP A 399 8.46 11.33 -5.45
C TRP A 399 9.93 11.65 -5.14
N GLY A 400 10.87 10.88 -5.71
CA GLY A 400 12.32 11.11 -5.54
C GLY A 400 12.93 10.39 -4.35
N TYR A 401 12.28 9.37 -3.78
CA TYR A 401 12.92 8.48 -2.82
C TYR A 401 14.04 7.70 -3.47
N GLN A 402 15.24 7.78 -2.91
CA GLN A 402 16.42 7.08 -3.41
C GLN A 402 16.40 5.60 -3.05
N TYR A 403 15.84 5.26 -1.89
CA TYR A 403 15.82 3.90 -1.37
C TYR A 403 14.41 3.52 -0.88
N PHE A 404 14.02 2.26 -1.13
CA PHE A 404 12.83 1.68 -0.58
C PHE A 404 13.15 0.26 -0.11
N PHE A 405 13.12 0.06 1.20
CA PHE A 405 13.33 -1.21 1.87
C PHE A 405 11.96 -1.79 2.21
N ASP A 406 11.46 -2.64 1.33
CA ASP A 406 10.21 -3.36 1.50
C ASP A 406 10.43 -4.73 2.16
N ALA A 407 9.39 -5.53 2.27
CA ALA A 407 9.44 -6.87 2.87
C ALA A 407 10.55 -7.79 2.33
N SER A 408 11.05 -7.57 1.11
CA SER A 408 12.10 -8.39 0.51
C SER A 408 13.48 -8.18 1.15
N TYR A 409 13.66 -7.08 1.88
CA TYR A 409 14.90 -6.71 2.57
C TYR A 409 15.00 -7.22 4.00
N PHE A 410 13.89 -7.70 4.56
CA PHE A 410 13.78 -8.03 5.98
C PHE A 410 13.69 -9.55 6.22
N THR A 411 13.62 -9.93 7.48
CA THR A 411 13.38 -11.30 7.90
C THR A 411 12.21 -11.89 7.13
N LYS A 412 12.39 -13.09 6.59
CA LYS A 412 11.35 -13.79 5.82
C LYS A 412 10.10 -13.95 6.67
N GLN A 413 8.98 -13.50 6.12
CA GLN A 413 7.69 -13.56 6.77
C GLN A 413 7.17 -15.00 6.90
N ASP A 414 6.62 -15.30 8.07
CA ASP A 414 5.88 -16.53 8.37
C ASP A 414 4.74 -16.24 9.36
N SER A 415 4.03 -17.27 9.81
CA SER A 415 2.90 -17.11 10.70
C SER A 415 3.27 -16.70 12.14
N SER A 416 4.54 -16.69 12.52
CA SER A 416 5.00 -16.30 13.85
C SER A 416 5.46 -14.84 13.94
N ASN A 417 5.86 -14.24 12.82
CA ASN A 417 6.49 -12.93 12.79
C ASN A 417 5.77 -11.89 11.92
N SER A 418 4.68 -12.28 11.29
CA SER A 418 3.90 -11.44 10.39
C SER A 418 2.44 -11.81 10.43
N PHE A 419 1.61 -10.91 9.98
CA PHE A 419 0.21 -11.17 9.72
C PHE A 419 -0.18 -10.68 8.32
N GLN A 420 -1.47 -10.73 8.01
CA GLN A 420 -2.04 -10.54 6.67
C GLN A 420 -1.40 -9.42 5.81
N TYR A 421 -0.87 -8.36 6.43
CA TYR A 421 -0.38 -7.16 5.73
C TYR A 421 1.12 -6.91 5.85
N GLY A 422 1.86 -7.75 6.54
CA GLY A 422 3.31 -7.60 6.58
C GLY A 422 4.00 -8.08 7.85
N LEU A 423 5.30 -7.80 7.91
CA LEU A 423 6.17 -8.14 9.03
C LEU A 423 5.82 -7.26 10.24
N ASN A 424 5.83 -7.85 11.44
CA ASN A 424 5.57 -7.12 12.68
C ASN A 424 6.55 -5.97 12.89
N ASP A 425 6.04 -4.81 13.35
CA ASP A 425 6.78 -3.54 13.35
C ASP A 425 8.07 -3.57 14.15
N LYS A 426 8.09 -4.23 15.32
CA LYS A 426 9.30 -4.35 16.15
C LYS A 426 10.43 -5.08 15.41
N ILE A 427 10.08 -6.10 14.62
CA ILE A 427 11.02 -6.87 13.80
C ILE A 427 11.48 -6.03 12.60
N MET A 428 10.55 -5.38 11.91
CA MET A 428 10.85 -4.51 10.77
C MET A 428 11.79 -3.37 11.19
N MET A 429 11.51 -2.72 12.32
CA MET A 429 12.37 -1.65 12.86
C MET A 429 13.76 -2.18 13.20
N LYS A 430 13.87 -3.34 13.86
CA LYS A 430 15.15 -3.98 14.14
C LYS A 430 15.94 -4.29 12.87
N ASP A 431 15.30 -4.93 11.91
CA ASP A 431 15.95 -5.34 10.66
C ASP A 431 16.36 -4.13 9.79
N SER A 432 15.66 -2.99 9.93
CA SER A 432 15.95 -1.77 9.18
C SER A 432 17.28 -1.12 9.58
N ILE A 433 17.78 -1.36 10.78
CA ILE A 433 18.96 -0.68 11.32
C ILE A 433 20.18 -0.85 10.41
N GLN A 434 20.39 -2.07 9.88
CA GLN A 434 21.49 -2.36 8.96
C GLN A 434 21.47 -1.54 7.66
N TYR A 435 20.34 -0.89 7.33
CA TYR A 435 20.22 0.02 6.19
C TYR A 435 20.24 1.48 6.63
N LEU A 436 19.52 1.79 7.73
CA LEU A 436 19.46 3.14 8.30
C LEU A 436 20.87 3.66 8.65
N GLU A 437 21.73 2.84 9.24
CA GLU A 437 23.08 3.22 9.65
C GLU A 437 24.01 3.60 8.48
N HIS A 438 23.68 3.19 7.24
CA HIS A 438 24.40 3.53 6.01
C HIS A 438 23.88 4.77 5.28
N LEU A 439 22.74 5.34 5.68
CA LEU A 439 22.22 6.55 5.05
C LEU A 439 23.15 7.75 5.34
N GLN A 440 23.44 8.52 4.29
CA GLN A 440 24.21 9.76 4.44
C GLN A 440 23.35 10.84 5.10
N GLN A 441 23.87 11.50 6.13
CA GLN A 441 23.17 12.57 6.87
C GLN A 441 23.45 13.96 6.26
N PRO A 442 22.47 14.89 6.33
CA PRO A 442 21.12 14.68 6.82
C PRO A 442 20.30 13.80 5.86
N PHE A 443 19.48 12.92 6.42
CA PHE A 443 18.60 12.05 5.66
C PHE A 443 17.12 12.31 5.98
N TYR A 444 16.24 11.87 5.06
CA TYR A 444 14.80 11.78 5.22
C TYR A 444 14.39 10.31 5.21
N ALA A 445 13.95 9.78 6.33
CA ALA A 445 13.62 8.36 6.49
C ALA A 445 12.17 8.20 6.98
N LYS A 446 11.35 7.45 6.24
CA LYS A 446 9.95 7.16 6.60
C LYS A 446 9.79 5.69 6.99
N TYR A 447 9.15 5.45 8.12
CA TYR A 447 8.76 4.14 8.63
C TYR A 447 7.24 4.00 8.55
N ILE A 448 6.75 3.03 7.79
CA ILE A 448 5.31 2.74 7.66
C ILE A 448 5.03 1.46 8.44
N THR A 449 4.27 1.58 9.52
CA THR A 449 3.91 0.47 10.39
C THR A 449 2.74 -0.35 9.85
N VAL A 450 2.56 -1.57 10.35
CA VAL A 450 1.49 -2.48 9.90
C VAL A 450 0.83 -3.25 11.04
N SER A 451 1.46 -3.36 12.23
CA SER A 451 0.99 -4.26 13.29
C SER A 451 -0.36 -3.85 13.88
N ASN A 452 -0.72 -2.58 13.78
CA ASN A 452 -2.02 -2.06 14.21
C ASN A 452 -3.04 -1.99 13.06
N HIS A 453 -3.01 -2.94 12.12
CA HIS A 453 -3.94 -2.97 10.98
C HIS A 453 -5.18 -3.84 11.29
N TYR A 454 -6.35 -3.39 10.78
CA TYR A 454 -7.57 -4.20 10.79
C TYR A 454 -7.31 -5.62 10.23
N PRO A 455 -7.83 -6.70 10.85
CA PRO A 455 -8.86 -6.78 11.89
C PRO A 455 -8.34 -6.74 13.35
N TYR A 456 -7.12 -6.30 13.61
CA TYR A 456 -6.48 -6.23 14.93
C TYR A 456 -6.33 -7.59 15.63
N ALA A 457 -6.32 -8.65 14.83
CA ALA A 457 -6.04 -10.00 15.25
C ALA A 457 -4.55 -10.26 15.07
N SER A 458 -3.81 -10.35 16.15
CA SER A 458 -2.38 -10.56 16.10
C SER A 458 -2.03 -12.05 16.11
N ASN A 459 -1.00 -12.42 15.34
CA ASN A 459 -0.36 -13.74 15.40
C ASN A 459 0.79 -13.78 16.43
N LEU A 460 1.01 -12.67 17.15
CA LEU A 460 2.04 -12.61 18.18
C LEU A 460 1.65 -13.52 19.34
N THR A 461 2.63 -14.16 19.94
CA THR A 461 2.42 -15.02 21.13
C THR A 461 2.09 -14.16 22.34
N GLY A 462 1.47 -14.74 23.36
CA GLY A 462 1.12 -14.06 24.59
C GLY A 462 2.29 -13.36 25.31
N ASP A 463 3.53 -13.73 24.99
CA ASP A 463 4.74 -13.08 25.51
C ASP A 463 4.96 -11.68 24.95
N GLU A 464 4.55 -11.45 23.69
CA GLU A 464 4.64 -10.15 23.01
C GLU A 464 3.37 -9.31 23.22
N LEU A 465 2.20 -9.95 23.34
CA LEU A 465 0.89 -9.31 23.48
C LEU A 465 0.31 -9.45 24.87
N GLY A 466 1.06 -9.12 25.90
CA GLY A 466 0.57 -9.19 27.27
C GLY A 466 -0.53 -8.17 27.63
N PHE A 467 -0.80 -7.17 26.76
CA PHE A 467 -1.86 -6.20 26.99
C PHE A 467 -3.25 -6.85 26.83
N PRO A 468 -4.20 -6.60 27.77
CA PRO A 468 -5.49 -7.29 27.76
C PRO A 468 -6.38 -6.85 26.57
N LEU A 469 -7.23 -7.78 26.10
CA LEU A 469 -8.29 -7.48 25.14
C LEU A 469 -9.41 -6.68 25.82
N ALA A 470 -10.01 -5.73 25.11
CA ALA A 470 -11.25 -5.12 25.55
C ALA A 470 -12.39 -6.15 25.56
N LYS A 471 -13.47 -5.85 26.30
CA LYS A 471 -14.62 -6.77 26.49
C LYS A 471 -15.89 -6.16 25.91
N THR A 472 -15.94 -6.01 24.59
CA THR A 472 -17.15 -5.63 23.84
C THR A 472 -17.69 -6.83 23.08
N LYS A 473 -18.82 -6.65 22.37
CA LYS A 473 -19.37 -7.66 21.47
C LYS A 473 -18.62 -7.71 20.12
N ASP A 474 -17.76 -6.75 19.84
CA ASP A 474 -17.03 -6.63 18.58
C ASP A 474 -15.55 -7.01 18.78
N GLU A 475 -15.14 -8.16 18.24
CA GLU A 475 -13.77 -8.67 18.35
C GLU A 475 -12.73 -7.72 17.74
N THR A 476 -13.10 -6.95 16.73
CA THR A 476 -12.24 -5.93 16.12
C THR A 476 -11.89 -4.84 17.12
N ILE A 477 -12.88 -4.32 17.84
CA ILE A 477 -12.66 -3.32 18.87
C ILE A 477 -11.83 -3.92 20.02
N ASN A 478 -12.10 -5.18 20.39
CA ASN A 478 -11.39 -5.82 21.49
C ASN A 478 -9.89 -5.94 21.22
N GLY A 479 -9.49 -6.23 19.97
CA GLY A 479 -8.09 -6.35 19.57
C GLY A 479 -7.38 -5.01 19.36
N TYR A 480 -8.10 -3.93 19.07
CA TYR A 480 -7.53 -2.65 18.65
C TYR A 480 -6.59 -2.05 19.70
N PHE A 481 -6.96 -2.08 20.97
CA PHE A 481 -6.13 -1.55 22.06
C PHE A 481 -4.85 -2.36 22.28
N GLN A 482 -4.94 -3.67 22.12
CA GLN A 482 -3.80 -4.57 22.27
C GLN A 482 -2.76 -4.34 21.17
N THR A 483 -3.20 -4.21 19.89
CA THR A 483 -2.28 -3.95 18.77
C THR A 483 -1.72 -2.52 18.83
N ALA A 484 -2.48 -1.54 19.32
CA ALA A 484 -1.99 -0.18 19.56
C ALA A 484 -0.90 -0.15 20.66
N ASN A 485 -1.05 -0.91 21.74
CA ASN A 485 -0.02 -1.03 22.77
C ASN A 485 1.25 -1.72 22.24
N TYR A 486 1.11 -2.75 21.41
CA TYR A 486 2.26 -3.37 20.76
C TYR A 486 3.01 -2.37 19.86
N LEU A 487 2.30 -1.55 19.10
CA LEU A 487 2.90 -0.50 18.26
C LEU A 487 3.62 0.54 19.15
N ASP A 488 3.01 0.99 20.25
CA ASP A 488 3.64 1.90 21.21
C ASP A 488 4.96 1.35 21.74
N SER A 489 4.99 0.07 22.13
CA SER A 489 6.19 -0.61 22.61
C SER A 489 7.27 -0.75 21.52
N SER A 490 6.86 -0.93 20.26
CA SER A 490 7.77 -1.02 19.11
C SER A 490 8.45 0.33 18.84
N ILE A 491 7.67 1.42 18.91
CA ILE A 491 8.18 2.79 18.78
C ILE A 491 9.15 3.11 19.93
N LYS A 492 8.81 2.71 21.17
CA LYS A 492 9.72 2.90 22.31
C LYS A 492 11.07 2.24 22.06
N ALA A 493 11.08 0.97 21.63
CA ALA A 493 12.32 0.25 21.35
C ALA A 493 13.16 0.95 20.25
N PHE A 494 12.51 1.52 19.24
CA PHE A 494 13.17 2.29 18.19
C PHE A 494 13.75 3.61 18.73
N PHE A 495 13.02 4.34 19.58
CA PHE A 495 13.54 5.55 20.24
C PHE A 495 14.72 5.26 21.15
N ASP A 496 14.70 4.16 21.88
CA ASP A 496 15.82 3.75 22.73
C ASP A 496 17.06 3.48 21.86
N TYR A 497 16.91 2.81 20.71
CA TYR A 497 17.98 2.66 19.74
C TYR A 497 18.49 4.03 19.19
N LEU A 498 17.59 4.94 18.82
CA LEU A 498 18.00 6.26 18.32
C LEU A 498 18.85 7.02 19.34
N LYS A 499 18.49 6.93 20.64
CA LYS A 499 19.26 7.55 21.74
C LYS A 499 20.62 6.88 21.91
N GLU A 500 20.67 5.56 21.98
CA GLU A 500 21.94 4.82 22.16
C GLU A 500 22.90 4.96 20.97
N SER A 501 22.38 5.09 19.77
CA SER A 501 23.17 5.28 18.54
C SER A 501 23.65 6.73 18.33
N GLY A 502 23.07 7.70 19.07
CA GLY A 502 23.34 9.13 18.90
C GLY A 502 22.63 9.75 17.67
N LEU A 503 21.68 9.04 17.06
CA LEU A 503 20.85 9.59 15.98
C LEU A 503 19.75 10.49 16.55
N TYR A 504 19.30 10.26 17.79
CA TYR A 504 18.21 11.02 18.41
C TYR A 504 18.51 12.52 18.40
N GLU A 505 19.66 12.95 18.90
CA GLU A 505 20.07 14.36 19.00
C GLU A 505 20.29 15.03 17.63
N LYS A 506 20.52 14.23 16.59
CA LYS A 506 20.75 14.71 15.22
C LYS A 506 19.47 14.74 14.38
N SER A 507 18.35 14.30 14.95
CA SER A 507 17.10 14.10 14.21
C SER A 507 15.96 14.92 14.79
N ILE A 508 14.95 15.19 13.95
CA ILE A 508 13.58 15.41 14.40
C ILE A 508 12.79 14.16 14.07
N ILE A 509 11.85 13.80 14.96
CA ILE A 509 10.99 12.64 14.76
C ILE A 509 9.55 13.14 14.61
N VAL A 510 8.97 12.91 13.45
CA VAL A 510 7.59 13.27 13.11
C VAL A 510 6.72 12.03 13.25
N ILE A 511 5.71 12.11 14.10
CA ILE A 511 4.82 10.99 14.42
C ILE A 511 3.40 11.40 14.06
N TYR A 512 2.71 10.59 13.27
CA TYR A 512 1.30 10.83 12.95
C TYR A 512 0.53 9.54 12.70
N GLY A 513 -0.78 9.56 13.00
CA GLY A 513 -1.70 8.50 12.60
C GLY A 513 -2.16 8.67 11.15
N ASP A 514 -2.26 7.59 10.40
CA ASP A 514 -2.60 7.67 8.97
C ASP A 514 -4.11 7.76 8.72
N HIS A 515 -4.92 7.02 9.47
CA HIS A 515 -6.38 7.10 9.40
C HIS A 515 -7.05 6.50 10.64
N TYR A 516 -8.38 6.53 10.65
CA TYR A 516 -9.16 5.91 11.72
C TYR A 516 -8.98 4.38 11.72
N GLY A 517 -8.87 3.81 12.93
CA GLY A 517 -8.82 2.37 13.14
C GLY A 517 -10.22 1.75 13.21
N ILE A 518 -11.14 2.37 13.92
CA ILE A 518 -12.51 1.89 14.10
C ILE A 518 -13.44 2.63 13.12
N SER A 519 -14.15 1.87 12.29
CA SER A 519 -15.07 2.43 11.30
C SER A 519 -16.35 3.00 11.96
N ASN A 520 -16.96 4.00 11.33
CA ASN A 520 -18.18 4.64 11.84
C ASN A 520 -19.31 3.65 12.16
N SER A 521 -19.42 2.55 11.42
CA SER A 521 -20.44 1.49 11.67
C SER A 521 -20.20 0.72 12.97
N ARG A 522 -18.97 0.71 13.51
CA ARG A 522 -18.58 0.04 14.76
C ARG A 522 -18.51 0.99 15.95
N ASN A 523 -18.48 2.29 15.72
CA ASN A 523 -18.37 3.30 16.77
C ASN A 523 -19.45 3.19 17.88
N PRO A 524 -20.71 2.77 17.62
CA PRO A 524 -21.68 2.54 18.69
C PRO A 524 -21.25 1.48 19.72
N GLU A 525 -20.49 0.45 19.30
CA GLU A 525 -19.94 -0.55 20.23
C GLU A 525 -18.67 -0.04 20.97
N LEU A 526 -17.95 0.94 20.38
CA LEU A 526 -16.86 1.64 21.04
C LEU A 526 -17.33 2.64 22.11
N ALA A 527 -18.53 3.22 21.91
CA ALA A 527 -19.06 4.32 22.73
C ALA A 527 -18.96 4.09 24.24
N PRO A 528 -19.32 2.91 24.82
CA PRO A 528 -19.19 2.67 26.27
C PRO A 528 -17.77 2.75 26.81
N LEU A 529 -16.79 2.37 25.98
CA LEU A 529 -15.38 2.41 26.38
C LEU A 529 -14.83 3.84 26.48
N ILE A 530 -15.40 4.78 25.72
CA ILE A 530 -14.98 6.20 25.71
C ILE A 530 -15.98 7.12 26.41
N GLY A 531 -16.77 6.57 27.35
CA GLY A 531 -17.64 7.33 28.24
C GLY A 531 -18.95 7.83 27.60
N LYS A 532 -19.41 7.21 26.49
CA LYS A 532 -20.67 7.51 25.81
C LYS A 532 -21.61 6.30 25.80
N THR A 533 -22.84 6.49 25.35
CA THR A 533 -23.77 5.39 25.07
C THR A 533 -24.06 5.31 23.57
N SER A 534 -24.42 4.13 23.10
CA SER A 534 -24.77 3.93 21.69
C SER A 534 -25.96 4.81 21.24
N GLU A 535 -26.91 5.10 22.19
CA GLU A 535 -28.07 5.93 21.89
C GLU A 535 -27.73 7.42 21.75
N ASN A 536 -26.68 7.87 22.44
CA ASN A 536 -26.21 9.26 22.40
C ASN A 536 -25.13 9.50 21.34
N TRP A 537 -24.79 8.48 20.56
CA TRP A 537 -23.80 8.57 19.49
C TRP A 537 -24.35 9.35 18.29
N SER A 538 -23.60 10.31 17.81
CA SER A 538 -24.01 11.23 16.72
C SER A 538 -22.96 11.31 15.60
N ASN A 539 -23.29 11.98 14.52
CA ASN A 539 -22.32 12.29 13.45
C ASN A 539 -21.21 13.23 13.93
N TYR A 540 -21.44 14.02 14.97
CA TYR A 540 -20.40 14.79 15.64
C TYR A 540 -19.30 13.87 16.21
N ASP A 541 -19.70 12.79 16.88
CA ASP A 541 -18.76 11.84 17.45
C ASP A 541 -17.95 11.12 16.38
N ASN A 542 -18.61 10.77 15.27
CA ASN A 542 -17.94 10.21 14.10
C ASN A 542 -16.90 11.19 13.52
N ALA A 543 -17.21 12.48 13.45
CA ALA A 543 -16.27 13.50 13.02
C ALA A 543 -15.10 13.66 13.99
N MET A 544 -15.35 13.68 15.29
CA MET A 544 -14.29 13.84 16.31
C MET A 544 -13.36 12.64 16.38
N LEU A 545 -13.85 11.43 16.08
CA LEU A 545 -13.02 10.23 15.97
C LEU A 545 -12.16 10.18 14.68
N GLN A 546 -12.30 11.15 13.76
CA GLN A 546 -11.36 11.30 12.66
C GLN A 546 -10.03 11.94 13.11
N ARG A 547 -9.90 12.38 14.35
CA ARG A 547 -8.64 12.90 14.87
C ARG A 547 -7.59 11.81 14.94
N VAL A 548 -6.37 12.19 14.51
CA VAL A 548 -5.17 11.37 14.56
C VAL A 548 -4.08 12.11 15.33
N PRO A 549 -3.16 11.43 16.02
CA PRO A 549 -2.03 12.09 16.65
C PRO A 549 -1.15 12.77 15.59
N PHE A 550 -0.64 13.93 15.94
CA PHE A 550 0.47 14.56 15.23
C PHE A 550 1.42 15.18 16.24
N MET A 551 2.68 14.79 16.18
CA MET A 551 3.75 15.24 17.08
C MET A 551 5.04 15.44 16.30
N VAL A 552 5.78 16.51 16.65
CA VAL A 552 7.15 16.73 16.19
C VAL A 552 8.07 16.73 17.41
N VAL A 553 8.81 15.65 17.59
CA VAL A 553 9.79 15.52 18.67
C VAL A 553 11.11 16.15 18.19
N MET A 554 11.58 17.16 18.91
CA MET A 554 12.79 17.90 18.61
C MET A 554 13.77 17.85 19.79
N PRO A 555 14.72 16.88 19.79
CA PRO A 555 15.71 16.77 20.86
C PRO A 555 16.49 18.07 21.07
N GLY A 556 16.58 18.48 22.35
CA GLY A 556 17.19 19.75 22.74
C GLY A 556 16.27 20.98 22.69
N TYR A 557 15.04 20.83 22.21
CA TYR A 557 14.00 21.85 22.33
C TYR A 557 13.37 21.80 23.74
N GLU A 558 13.16 22.95 24.35
CA GLU A 558 12.70 23.03 25.75
C GLU A 558 11.37 23.81 25.89
N LYS A 559 10.74 24.17 24.76
CA LYS A 559 9.48 24.92 24.72
C LYS A 559 8.34 24.11 24.13
N GLY A 560 8.40 22.77 24.30
CA GLY A 560 7.36 21.86 23.83
C GLY A 560 6.01 22.19 24.47
N GLN A 561 4.97 22.03 23.69
CA GLN A 561 3.59 22.34 24.11
C GLN A 561 2.56 21.57 23.28
N ILE A 562 1.36 21.46 23.81
CA ILE A 562 0.19 20.99 23.10
C ILE A 562 -0.48 22.18 22.40
N ILE A 563 -0.58 22.10 21.09
CA ILE A 563 -1.13 23.13 20.20
C ILE A 563 -2.55 22.71 19.82
N ASN A 564 -3.52 23.62 20.03
CA ASN A 564 -4.94 23.32 19.82
C ASN A 564 -5.47 23.77 18.46
N THR A 565 -4.62 24.16 17.53
CA THR A 565 -4.99 24.53 16.15
C THR A 565 -5.72 23.38 15.47
N TYR A 566 -6.85 23.68 14.84
CA TYR A 566 -7.60 22.74 14.01
C TYR A 566 -6.96 22.66 12.63
N GLY A 567 -6.56 21.46 12.23
CA GLY A 567 -5.95 21.22 10.92
C GLY A 567 -6.13 19.76 10.46
N GLY A 568 -5.65 19.49 9.28
CA GLY A 568 -5.70 18.18 8.67
C GLY A 568 -4.32 17.61 8.36
N GLN A 569 -4.28 16.38 7.90
CA GLN A 569 -3.03 15.77 7.42
C GLN A 569 -2.40 16.55 6.26
N ILE A 570 -3.21 17.26 5.49
CA ILE A 570 -2.78 18.11 4.39
C ILE A 570 -1.79 19.21 4.85
N ASP A 571 -1.88 19.64 6.12
CA ASP A 571 -1.12 20.75 6.69
C ASP A 571 0.24 20.30 7.27
N ILE A 572 0.48 19.01 7.36
CA ILE A 572 1.71 18.47 7.99
C ILE A 572 2.95 18.78 7.16
N LEU A 573 2.89 18.65 5.82
CA LEU A 573 4.05 18.92 4.97
C LEU A 573 4.51 20.37 5.03
N PRO A 574 3.66 21.39 4.80
CA PRO A 574 4.10 22.79 4.90
C PRO A 574 4.57 23.17 6.31
N THR A 575 4.01 22.57 7.37
CA THR A 575 4.50 22.75 8.74
C THR A 575 5.93 22.20 8.90
N LEU A 576 6.20 21.01 8.36
CA LEU A 576 7.54 20.43 8.37
C LEU A 576 8.52 21.24 7.54
N GLU A 577 8.15 21.68 6.34
CA GLU A 577 8.99 22.51 5.47
C GLU A 577 9.42 23.77 6.19
N HIS A 578 8.51 24.49 6.84
CA HIS A 578 8.83 25.70 7.59
C HIS A 578 9.77 25.42 8.78
N LEU A 579 9.55 24.33 9.54
CA LEU A 579 10.47 23.90 10.60
C LEU A 579 11.88 23.61 10.06
N LEU A 580 12.00 23.13 8.82
CA LEU A 580 13.27 22.89 8.15
C LEU A 580 13.87 24.15 7.47
N GLY A 581 13.17 25.26 7.50
CA GLY A 581 13.59 26.53 6.89
C GLY A 581 13.39 26.57 5.37
N ILE A 582 12.35 25.89 4.87
CA ILE A 582 11.95 25.83 3.46
C ILE A 582 10.61 26.57 3.31
N GLU A 583 10.53 27.50 2.37
CA GLU A 583 9.31 28.25 2.05
C GLU A 583 8.33 27.38 1.26
N SER A 584 7.18 27.04 1.84
CA SER A 584 6.17 26.17 1.22
C SER A 584 5.43 26.81 0.05
N ASN A 585 5.33 28.13 -0.01
CA ASN A 585 4.65 28.90 -1.07
C ASN A 585 5.30 28.76 -2.47
N SER A 586 6.48 28.15 -2.53
CA SER A 586 7.17 27.83 -3.79
C SER A 586 6.65 26.58 -4.47
N PHE A 587 5.70 25.86 -3.86
CA PHE A 587 5.19 24.59 -4.36
C PHE A 587 3.67 24.64 -4.56
N LEU A 588 3.15 23.78 -5.46
CA LEU A 588 1.71 23.64 -5.66
C LEU A 588 1.13 22.69 -4.57
N GLN A 589 1.00 23.22 -3.37
CA GLN A 589 0.45 22.57 -2.19
C GLN A 589 -0.82 23.30 -1.74
N VAL A 590 -1.80 22.56 -1.21
CA VAL A 590 -3.05 23.15 -0.71
C VAL A 590 -3.01 23.32 0.82
N GLY A 591 -2.20 22.51 1.51
CA GLY A 591 -2.04 22.59 2.95
C GLY A 591 -1.35 23.87 3.41
N GLN A 592 -1.50 24.19 4.69
CA GLN A 592 -0.98 25.39 5.33
C GLN A 592 -0.17 25.04 6.59
N ASP A 593 0.82 25.84 6.95
CA ASP A 593 1.59 25.67 8.18
C ASP A 593 0.71 25.82 9.42
N LEU A 594 0.59 24.77 10.23
CA LEU A 594 -0.16 24.73 11.49
C LEU A 594 0.37 25.66 12.57
N LEU A 595 1.62 26.10 12.45
CA LEU A 595 2.29 27.02 13.36
C LEU A 595 2.17 28.48 12.93
N SER A 596 1.67 28.72 11.72
CA SER A 596 1.48 30.05 11.19
C SER A 596 0.31 30.78 11.86
N PRO A 597 0.43 32.06 12.19
CA PRO A 597 -0.71 32.85 12.63
C PRO A 597 -1.76 33.10 11.52
N ASP A 598 -1.38 32.89 10.26
CA ASP A 598 -2.26 33.04 9.09
C ASP A 598 -2.98 31.72 8.73
N HIS A 599 -2.76 30.63 9.49
CA HIS A 599 -3.38 29.34 9.25
C HIS A 599 -4.91 29.44 9.32
N GLN A 600 -5.58 28.92 8.29
CA GLN A 600 -7.04 28.86 8.25
C GLN A 600 -7.50 27.54 8.87
N GLU A 601 -8.15 27.61 10.02
CA GLU A 601 -8.61 26.42 10.74
C GLU A 601 -9.87 25.79 10.10
N ILE A 602 -9.72 25.33 8.85
CA ILE A 602 -10.76 24.65 8.06
C ILE A 602 -10.28 23.28 7.67
N VAL A 603 -10.81 22.25 8.32
CA VAL A 603 -10.53 20.85 7.99
C VAL A 603 -11.57 20.34 7.00
N ALA A 604 -11.22 20.15 5.74
CA ALA A 604 -12.09 19.63 4.70
C ALA A 604 -12.05 18.09 4.67
N PHE A 605 -13.21 17.43 4.55
CA PHE A 605 -13.30 15.99 4.35
C PHE A 605 -13.84 15.64 2.97
N ARG A 606 -13.43 14.47 2.46
CA ARG A 606 -14.00 13.89 1.21
C ARG A 606 -15.46 13.42 1.34
N THR A 607 -16.01 13.32 2.56
CA THR A 607 -17.44 13.16 2.76
C THR A 607 -18.13 14.46 2.34
N ALA A 608 -19.16 14.34 1.51
CA ALA A 608 -19.81 15.52 0.88
C ALA A 608 -20.17 16.61 1.90
N ASN A 609 -19.76 17.85 1.63
CA ASN A 609 -20.01 19.03 2.45
C ASN A 609 -19.62 18.90 3.93
N SER A 610 -18.65 18.04 4.23
CA SER A 610 -18.20 17.81 5.60
C SER A 610 -16.89 18.56 5.87
N PHE A 611 -16.86 19.23 7.03
CA PHE A 611 -15.71 20.00 7.49
C PHE A 611 -15.75 20.15 9.02
N VAL A 612 -14.61 20.50 9.60
CA VAL A 612 -14.49 20.92 11.00
C VAL A 612 -13.78 22.28 11.05
N THR A 613 -14.27 23.15 11.91
CA THR A 613 -13.64 24.42 12.32
C THR A 613 -13.74 24.54 13.83
N PRO A 614 -13.06 25.49 14.49
CA PRO A 614 -13.26 25.76 15.92
C PRO A 614 -14.72 26.04 16.31
N LYS A 615 -15.52 26.60 15.39
CA LYS A 615 -16.90 27.00 15.66
C LYS A 615 -17.94 25.97 15.25
N TYR A 616 -17.78 25.37 14.05
CA TYR A 616 -18.76 24.47 13.46
C TYR A 616 -18.13 23.14 13.00
N THR A 617 -18.82 22.04 13.28
CA THR A 617 -18.56 20.73 12.71
C THR A 617 -19.73 20.32 11.84
N SER A 618 -19.55 20.26 10.51
CA SER A 618 -20.51 19.70 9.59
C SER A 618 -20.03 18.33 9.13
N TYR A 619 -20.82 17.29 9.35
CA TYR A 619 -20.42 15.92 8.99
C TYR A 619 -21.63 15.09 8.61
N ASP A 620 -21.58 14.46 7.44
CA ASP A 620 -22.61 13.58 6.89
C ASP A 620 -24.04 14.22 6.96
N GLY A 621 -24.14 15.45 6.47
CA GLY A 621 -25.41 16.20 6.31
C GLY A 621 -25.96 16.86 7.56
N ARG A 622 -25.26 16.80 8.71
CA ARG A 622 -25.64 17.47 9.94
C ARG A 622 -24.57 18.45 10.39
N THR A 623 -24.99 19.52 11.08
CA THR A 623 -24.08 20.56 11.58
C THR A 623 -24.23 20.70 13.09
N TYR A 624 -23.10 20.87 13.75
CA TYR A 624 -22.97 20.96 15.22
C TYR A 624 -22.09 22.14 15.59
N TYR A 625 -22.29 22.68 16.79
CA TYR A 625 -21.30 23.54 17.43
C TYR A 625 -20.12 22.68 17.88
N THR A 626 -18.91 23.02 17.45
CA THR A 626 -17.72 22.17 17.68
C THR A 626 -17.38 22.06 19.17
N GLU A 627 -17.53 23.15 19.94
CA GLU A 627 -17.22 23.13 21.37
C GLU A 627 -18.17 22.25 22.18
N SER A 628 -19.48 22.29 21.89
CA SER A 628 -20.49 21.60 22.70
C SER A 628 -20.97 20.27 22.12
N GLY A 629 -20.75 20.01 20.85
CA GLY A 629 -21.30 18.85 20.14
C GLY A 629 -22.82 18.92 19.94
N LEU A 630 -23.47 20.03 20.29
CA LEU A 630 -24.91 20.18 20.14
C LEU A 630 -25.27 20.47 18.67
N GLU A 631 -26.30 19.80 18.17
CA GLU A 631 -26.78 20.01 16.80
C GLU A 631 -27.35 21.42 16.64
N VAL A 632 -26.96 22.05 15.55
CA VAL A 632 -27.43 23.42 15.22
C VAL A 632 -28.85 23.34 14.72
N SER A 633 -29.79 23.95 15.45
CA SER A 633 -31.22 23.87 15.15
C SER A 633 -31.81 25.14 14.51
N ASN A 634 -31.30 26.31 14.81
CA ASN A 634 -31.80 27.57 14.24
C ASN A 634 -30.68 28.57 14.08
N LEU A 635 -30.18 28.77 12.86
CA LEU A 635 -29.23 29.80 12.53
C LEU A 635 -29.93 31.07 12.05
N ASP A 636 -29.47 32.22 12.49
CA ASP A 636 -29.84 33.49 11.85
C ASP A 636 -29.16 33.61 10.46
N GLU A 637 -29.54 34.60 9.67
CA GLU A 637 -29.07 34.80 8.30
C GLU A 637 -27.54 35.00 8.23
N GLN A 638 -26.98 35.66 9.24
CA GLN A 638 -25.53 35.90 9.30
C GLN A 638 -24.77 34.61 9.54
N ALA A 639 -25.20 33.78 10.48
CA ALA A 639 -24.57 32.49 10.79
C ALA A 639 -24.75 31.47 9.65
N GLN A 640 -25.89 31.53 8.92
CA GLN A 640 -26.07 30.70 7.71
C GLN A 640 -25.10 31.12 6.62
N THR A 641 -24.86 32.42 6.41
CA THR A 641 -23.90 32.93 5.43
C THR A 641 -22.49 32.52 5.78
N GLU A 642 -22.08 32.66 7.06
CA GLU A 642 -20.78 32.22 7.55
C GLU A 642 -20.55 30.73 7.29
N LEU A 643 -21.52 29.90 7.64
CA LEU A 643 -21.45 28.46 7.44
C LEU A 643 -21.30 28.08 5.96
N GLU A 644 -21.97 28.80 5.08
CA GLU A 644 -21.88 28.55 3.63
C GLU A 644 -20.50 28.99 3.07
N ILE A 645 -19.93 30.09 3.55
CA ILE A 645 -18.56 30.52 3.19
C ILE A 645 -17.55 29.44 3.56
N VAL A 646 -17.61 28.90 4.78
CA VAL A 646 -16.71 27.83 5.24
C VAL A 646 -16.89 26.57 4.39
N ARG A 647 -18.14 26.20 4.08
CA ARG A 647 -18.43 25.04 3.21
C ARG A 647 -17.82 25.20 1.82
N GLN A 648 -17.96 26.38 1.24
CA GLN A 648 -17.40 26.68 -0.08
C GLN A 648 -15.86 26.66 -0.04
N ALA A 649 -15.24 27.20 1.01
CA ALA A 649 -13.79 27.15 1.19
C ALA A 649 -13.28 25.70 1.29
N ALA A 650 -13.92 24.86 2.12
CA ALA A 650 -13.58 23.46 2.24
C ALA A 650 -13.68 22.68 0.90
N ASN A 651 -14.79 22.87 0.18
CA ASN A 651 -14.99 22.26 -1.12
C ASN A 651 -14.00 22.77 -2.19
N GLN A 652 -13.60 24.04 -2.10
CA GLN A 652 -12.64 24.64 -3.03
C GLN A 652 -11.23 24.06 -2.84
N GLN A 653 -10.78 23.83 -1.61
CA GLN A 653 -9.50 23.15 -1.34
C GLN A 653 -9.44 21.78 -2.03
N LEU A 654 -10.49 20.96 -1.85
CA LEU A 654 -10.58 19.64 -2.46
C LEU A 654 -10.57 19.72 -3.99
N LYS A 655 -11.31 20.66 -4.57
CA LYS A 655 -11.40 20.88 -6.02
C LYS A 655 -10.06 21.29 -6.63
N ILE A 656 -9.34 22.23 -6.00
CA ILE A 656 -8.02 22.69 -6.44
C ILE A 656 -7.04 21.51 -6.45
N SER A 657 -6.99 20.72 -5.38
CA SER A 657 -6.16 19.53 -5.30
C SER A 657 -6.47 18.53 -6.42
N ASP A 658 -7.76 18.25 -6.68
CA ASP A 658 -8.18 17.36 -7.75
C ASP A 658 -7.76 17.87 -9.13
N GLN A 659 -7.88 19.17 -9.40
CA GLN A 659 -7.46 19.78 -10.66
C GLN A 659 -5.95 19.65 -10.88
N ILE A 660 -5.13 19.90 -9.84
CA ILE A 660 -3.68 19.73 -9.92
C ILE A 660 -3.34 18.28 -10.29
N GLN A 661 -3.95 17.31 -9.59
CA GLN A 661 -3.61 15.90 -9.75
C GLN A 661 -4.14 15.31 -11.05
N THR A 662 -5.44 15.46 -11.34
CA THR A 662 -6.06 14.86 -12.54
C THR A 662 -5.58 15.49 -13.83
N GLY A 663 -5.28 16.80 -13.80
CA GLY A 663 -4.71 17.55 -14.93
C GLY A 663 -3.20 17.39 -15.08
N ASP A 664 -2.51 16.81 -14.09
CA ASP A 664 -1.04 16.81 -14.02
C ASP A 664 -0.47 18.23 -14.22
N LEU A 665 -1.06 19.22 -13.50
CA LEU A 665 -0.74 20.63 -13.72
C LEU A 665 0.68 20.99 -13.28
N ILE A 666 1.27 20.24 -12.37
CA ILE A 666 2.66 20.40 -11.95
C ILE A 666 3.63 20.32 -13.13
N ARG A 667 3.29 19.57 -14.20
CA ARG A 667 4.13 19.50 -15.40
C ARG A 667 4.32 20.85 -16.12
N PHE A 668 3.39 21.79 -15.93
CA PHE A 668 3.46 23.15 -16.48
C PHE A 668 4.09 24.13 -15.49
N TYR A 669 4.05 23.81 -14.19
CA TYR A 669 4.63 24.62 -13.14
C TYR A 669 6.12 24.32 -13.00
N GLN A 670 6.92 25.29 -13.38
CA GLN A 670 8.36 25.21 -13.17
C GLN A 670 8.70 26.04 -11.92
N ALA A 671 8.69 25.35 -10.77
CA ALA A 671 9.23 25.99 -9.57
C ALA A 671 10.73 26.25 -9.77
N ASP A 672 11.18 27.44 -9.48
CA ASP A 672 12.60 27.79 -9.51
C ASP A 672 13.37 26.77 -8.66
N HIS A 673 14.35 26.09 -9.30
CA HIS A 673 15.27 25.11 -8.69
C HIS A 673 14.78 23.66 -8.53
N LEU A 674 13.52 23.28 -8.79
CA LEU A 674 13.11 21.91 -8.51
C LEU A 674 13.35 20.93 -9.67
N GLY A 675 13.04 21.26 -10.91
CA GLY A 675 13.22 20.38 -12.06
C GLY A 675 12.37 19.10 -12.00
N LYS A 676 12.78 18.04 -12.70
CA LYS A 676 12.13 16.71 -12.69
C LYS A 676 12.99 15.69 -11.98
N VAL A 677 12.35 14.71 -11.32
CA VAL A 677 13.02 13.54 -10.77
C VAL A 677 13.51 12.66 -11.93
N ASP A 678 14.78 12.26 -11.87
CA ASP A 678 15.34 11.24 -12.76
C ASP A 678 14.99 9.85 -12.22
N THR A 679 13.82 9.35 -12.59
CA THR A 679 13.31 8.05 -12.13
C THR A 679 14.07 6.86 -12.70
N GLU A 680 14.80 7.03 -13.81
CA GLU A 680 15.60 5.97 -14.44
C GLU A 680 16.87 5.68 -13.64
N SER A 681 17.41 6.67 -12.93
CA SER A 681 18.57 6.50 -12.05
C SER A 681 18.23 5.81 -10.71
N ILE A 682 16.95 5.68 -10.36
CA ILE A 682 16.50 5.11 -9.09
C ILE A 682 16.20 3.62 -9.25
N SER A 683 16.98 2.77 -8.57
CA SER A 683 16.71 1.33 -8.45
C SER A 683 16.57 0.97 -6.97
N TYR A 684 15.54 0.20 -6.65
CA TYR A 684 15.32 -0.32 -5.30
C TYR A 684 15.90 -1.73 -5.11
N LEU A 685 16.59 -2.24 -6.12
CA LEU A 685 17.31 -3.51 -6.02
C LEU A 685 18.73 -3.28 -5.48
N ASN A 686 19.19 -4.20 -4.64
CA ASN A 686 20.57 -4.18 -4.13
C ASN A 686 20.98 -2.86 -3.47
N SER A 687 20.07 -2.21 -2.74
CA SER A 687 20.31 -0.89 -2.14
C SER A 687 21.49 -0.85 -1.16
N LEU A 688 21.71 -1.92 -0.37
CA LEU A 688 22.83 -1.96 0.59
C LEU A 688 24.21 -1.88 -0.06
N PRO A 689 24.55 -2.67 -1.10
CA PRO A 689 25.79 -2.49 -1.84
C PRO A 689 26.00 -1.08 -2.42
N ILE A 690 24.91 -0.43 -2.86
CA ILE A 690 24.96 0.95 -3.37
C ILE A 690 25.33 1.92 -2.24
N LEU A 691 24.69 1.80 -1.08
CA LEU A 691 25.01 2.62 0.10
C LEU A 691 26.47 2.44 0.53
N GLN A 692 26.94 1.20 0.61
CA GLN A 692 28.34 0.88 0.96
C GLN A 692 29.33 1.44 -0.06
N LYS A 693 29.00 1.41 -1.34
CA LYS A 693 29.83 2.01 -2.40
C LYS A 693 29.92 3.53 -2.24
N ILE A 694 28.79 4.21 -1.95
CA ILE A 694 28.78 5.65 -1.67
C ILE A 694 29.68 5.99 -0.47
N GLU A 695 29.66 5.19 0.59
CA GLU A 695 30.55 5.36 1.75
C GLU A 695 32.00 5.25 1.37
N GLN A 696 32.37 4.26 0.55
CA GLN A 696 33.73 4.09 0.06
C GLN A 696 34.16 5.25 -0.83
N GLU A 697 33.31 5.73 -1.72
CA GLU A 697 33.60 6.88 -2.59
C GLU A 697 33.75 8.18 -1.81
N LYS A 698 32.93 8.41 -0.78
CA LYS A 698 33.03 9.59 0.11
C LYS A 698 34.18 9.48 1.11
N ALA A 699 34.62 8.28 1.44
CA ALA A 699 35.71 8.01 2.39
C ALA A 699 35.56 8.81 3.70
N SER A 700 36.52 9.68 4.01
CA SER A 700 36.49 10.53 5.22
C SER A 700 35.37 11.61 5.23
N GLN A 701 34.72 11.84 4.10
CA GLN A 701 33.59 12.77 3.98
C GLN A 701 32.24 12.05 4.18
N SER A 702 32.21 10.73 4.38
CA SER A 702 30.98 10.00 4.63
C SER A 702 30.35 10.43 5.96
N THR A 703 29.07 10.80 5.91
CA THR A 703 28.28 11.24 7.06
C THR A 703 27.38 10.15 7.62
N SER A 704 27.44 8.92 7.09
CA SER A 704 26.64 7.81 7.61
C SER A 704 27.04 7.45 9.05
N LEU A 705 26.11 6.91 9.82
CA LEU A 705 26.39 6.47 11.19
C LEU A 705 27.44 5.36 11.19
N PHE A 706 27.36 4.41 10.25
CA PHE A 706 28.34 3.32 10.10
C PHE A 706 29.77 3.84 9.91
N SER A 707 29.96 4.83 9.03
CA SER A 707 31.26 5.48 8.83
C SER A 707 31.74 6.23 10.07
N GLN A 708 30.86 6.97 10.75
CA GLN A 708 31.18 7.69 12.00
C GLN A 708 31.55 6.74 13.14
N ARG A 709 31.01 5.51 13.14
CA ARG A 709 31.36 4.45 14.06
C ARG A 709 32.59 3.62 13.61
N GLN A 710 33.36 4.13 12.65
CA GLN A 710 34.57 3.45 12.12
C GLN A 710 34.29 2.06 11.55
N GLY A 711 33.15 1.90 10.85
CA GLY A 711 32.77 0.63 10.24
C GLY A 711 32.18 -0.40 11.22
N LYS A 712 31.76 0.03 12.41
CA LYS A 712 31.06 -0.84 13.36
C LYS A 712 29.55 -0.69 13.21
N THR A 713 28.88 -1.80 13.02
CA THR A 713 27.40 -1.82 13.00
C THR A 713 26.80 -1.33 14.32
N SER A 714 25.60 -0.80 14.26
CA SER A 714 24.80 -0.39 15.41
C SER A 714 23.61 -1.32 15.68
N THR A 715 23.49 -2.43 14.96
CA THR A 715 22.34 -3.36 15.08
C THR A 715 22.21 -3.94 16.49
N ASP A 716 23.33 -4.16 17.20
CA ASP A 716 23.34 -4.67 18.58
C ASP A 716 22.81 -3.68 19.61
N LEU A 717 22.67 -2.41 19.26
CA LEU A 717 22.09 -1.39 20.14
C LEU A 717 20.56 -1.47 20.20
N PHE A 718 19.92 -2.10 19.19
CA PHE A 718 18.48 -2.26 19.20
C PHE A 718 18.05 -3.35 20.19
N LYS A 719 17.45 -2.93 21.30
CA LYS A 719 16.86 -3.82 22.32
C LYS A 719 15.34 -3.76 22.16
N ALA A 720 14.72 -4.92 22.00
CA ALA A 720 13.27 -5.04 21.83
C ALA A 720 12.72 -6.04 22.84
N PRO A 721 12.65 -5.70 24.14
CA PRO A 721 12.12 -6.59 25.15
C PRO A 721 10.65 -6.91 24.86
N SER A 722 10.24 -8.14 25.20
CA SER A 722 8.84 -8.55 25.14
C SER A 722 8.00 -7.83 26.18
N TYR A 723 6.66 -7.87 26.04
CA TYR A 723 5.76 -7.28 27.03
C TYR A 723 5.98 -7.88 28.42
N LYS A 724 6.19 -9.19 28.54
CA LYS A 724 6.46 -9.87 29.83
C LYS A 724 7.77 -9.45 30.47
N GLU A 725 8.81 -9.19 29.70
CA GLU A 725 10.08 -8.67 30.21
C GLU A 725 9.94 -7.24 30.76
N LEU A 726 9.04 -6.43 30.15
CA LEU A 726 8.75 -5.07 30.61
C LEU A 726 7.79 -5.05 31.84
N HIS A 727 6.96 -6.09 32.00
CA HIS A 727 5.93 -6.18 33.04
C HIS A 727 5.99 -7.53 33.77
N PRO A 728 7.05 -7.82 34.54
CA PRO A 728 7.23 -9.11 35.21
C PRO A 728 6.11 -9.45 36.22
N GLU A 729 5.44 -8.44 36.78
CA GLU A 729 4.30 -8.61 37.72
C GLU A 729 3.06 -9.21 37.03
N SER A 730 2.90 -9.08 35.72
CA SER A 730 1.76 -9.68 35.02
C SER A 730 1.84 -11.22 34.94
N VAL A 731 3.03 -11.79 35.10
CA VAL A 731 3.28 -13.24 35.06
C VAL A 731 2.85 -13.92 36.38
N GLU A 732 2.94 -13.22 37.50
CA GLU A 732 2.56 -13.79 38.79
C GLU A 732 1.04 -13.93 38.99
N THR A 733 0.24 -13.12 38.27
CA THR A 733 -1.23 -13.17 38.32
C THR A 733 -1.81 -14.35 37.57
N GLU A 734 -1.22 -14.77 36.46
CA GLU A 734 -1.68 -15.94 35.70
C GLU A 734 -1.36 -17.27 36.41
N SER A 735 -0.25 -17.34 37.15
CA SER A 735 0.12 -18.54 37.91
C SER A 735 -0.72 -18.76 39.16
N LYS A 736 -1.47 -17.76 39.64
CA LYS A 736 -2.38 -17.85 40.78
C LYS A 736 -3.84 -18.09 40.38
N SER A 737 -4.17 -18.05 39.10
CA SER A 737 -5.53 -18.29 38.55
C SER A 737 -5.68 -19.65 37.83
N GLN A 738 -4.65 -20.49 37.80
CA GLN A 738 -4.69 -21.90 37.46
C GLN A 738 -4.60 -22.73 38.78
#